data_41ac1a5eb01f4753e14565b6d729660f
#
_entry.id   41ac1a5eb01f4753e14565b6d729660f
#
_cell.length_a   1.000
_cell.length_b   1.000
_cell.length_c   1.000
_cell.angle_alpha   90.00
_cell.angle_beta   90.00
_cell.angle_gamma   90.00
#
_symmetry.space_group_name_H-M   'P 1'
#
loop_
_entity.id
_entity.type
_entity.pdbx_description
1 polymer ?
#
loop_
_entity_poly.entity_id
_entity_poly.type
_entity_poly.pdbx_seq_one_letter_code
_entity_poly.pdbx_strand_id
1 'polypeptide(L)'
;MKITDKIVEQIYAGWLGKAIGIRYGAPVEMWTAEQIDEKYAGEEGYFVYYRDFAADDDSNGPVFFYRGFLDCPDLKNVTAEQIGEGWLNYAPYRHGFYWWGGYGVSTEHTAYLNMTRGIHPPRSGSMLQNGKLMAEQIGGQIFSDIWGLVYPGEPCAAADLAEKASRVSHDGNGVYGGRFVAACIASAFTASGIEEILSSALSTIPFDCDYAKMARDIIRFHGEENSQKECFEYIRRHYWKDKFGGNCHIIPNAAIMVMSLLYGEGDFERTLKIANYSGFDTDCNAGNLGTILGVFCGLEKIGQKWRLPVNDTTLCSSVLGASNIVDIPTLSKSIASAAVELSGESYDGRYALRRENVCDCDKNIREKAADCGNIVGARNSSTVRDLETRSFPPAKDFNTRYFPTAKGFDFDFTLPGSTHGFRAEGASLENIGGKLWIKAETQTQVYIKTYYGKSDLHDNRYDPCFSPVVVPGNTLYAKVKAKGGKVRLFYRDRHTGEIFCSRVGESVLSLKIDAGREMLVDRVGLLIEGEACIERFGVFGGADYRIDFSREYIEDYSLEHKEVSGCTYFKGLWTLEEGSLFGRCFDEGELYTSLPLRDFTLKAELTLCLGDAAGILFRVQGASRSYGIFFADGEMRLVKKRVAKRDRGEALSPSVTRETLAAVACPYRIGSPIELSVRVSGGRIEAEACGVRLEYADRDSYSEGCIGAAVLDGSVVKINYFDVNETGGN
;
A
#
# COMPACT_ATOMS: atom_id res chain seq x y z
N MET A 1 21.56 -14.75 -5.35
CA MET A 1 21.14 -15.66 -6.48
C MET A 1 20.68 -14.81 -7.66
N LYS A 2 20.93 -15.22 -8.96
CA LYS A 2 20.41 -14.50 -10.13
C LYS A 2 18.89 -14.61 -10.21
N ILE A 3 18.21 -13.48 -10.36
CA ILE A 3 16.76 -13.44 -10.51
C ILE A 3 16.38 -13.88 -11.94
N THR A 4 15.45 -14.84 -12.04
CA THR A 4 14.94 -15.40 -13.29
C THR A 4 13.44 -15.21 -13.39
N ASP A 5 12.85 -15.45 -14.57
CA ASP A 5 11.39 -15.40 -14.76
C ASP A 5 10.64 -16.28 -13.75
N LYS A 6 11.18 -17.49 -13.50
CA LYS A 6 10.60 -18.41 -12.50
C LYS A 6 10.56 -17.79 -11.10
N ILE A 7 11.62 -17.09 -10.70
CA ILE A 7 11.67 -16.43 -9.39
C ILE A 7 10.64 -15.31 -9.31
N VAL A 8 10.48 -14.52 -10.37
CA VAL A 8 9.43 -13.48 -10.43
C VAL A 8 8.03 -14.09 -10.28
N GLU A 9 7.77 -15.21 -10.93
CA GLU A 9 6.51 -15.95 -10.81
C GLU A 9 6.30 -16.53 -9.40
N GLN A 10 7.38 -17.05 -8.76
CA GLN A 10 7.34 -17.52 -7.38
C GLN A 10 7.09 -16.36 -6.38
N ILE A 11 7.68 -15.18 -6.59
CA ILE A 11 7.39 -14.00 -5.79
C ILE A 11 5.91 -13.63 -5.91
N TYR A 12 5.36 -13.64 -7.11
CA TYR A 12 3.94 -13.38 -7.33
C TYR A 12 3.06 -14.43 -6.65
N ALA A 13 3.38 -15.72 -6.79
CA ALA A 13 2.65 -16.80 -6.13
C ALA A 13 2.73 -16.70 -4.59
N GLY A 14 3.89 -16.30 -4.05
CA GLY A 14 4.09 -16.07 -2.62
C GLY A 14 3.22 -14.95 -2.08
N TRP A 15 3.24 -13.77 -2.70
CA TRP A 15 2.43 -12.65 -2.22
C TRP A 15 0.92 -12.89 -2.42
N LEU A 16 0.53 -13.51 -3.52
CA LEU A 16 -0.86 -13.95 -3.73
C LEU A 16 -1.27 -14.98 -2.67
N GLY A 17 -0.39 -15.92 -2.33
CA GLY A 17 -0.58 -16.90 -1.26
C GLY A 17 -0.81 -16.25 0.09
N LYS A 18 -0.06 -15.17 0.43
CA LYS A 18 -0.30 -14.37 1.64
C LYS A 18 -1.73 -13.81 1.66
N ALA A 19 -2.13 -13.13 0.60
CA ALA A 19 -3.47 -12.54 0.50
C ALA A 19 -4.58 -13.60 0.60
N ILE A 20 -4.36 -14.80 0.05
CA ILE A 20 -5.28 -15.93 0.18
C ILE A 20 -5.36 -16.41 1.63
N GLY A 21 -4.21 -16.60 2.29
CA GLY A 21 -4.14 -17.08 3.67
C GLY A 21 -4.86 -16.14 4.63
N ILE A 22 -4.55 -14.86 4.58
CA ILE A 22 -5.21 -13.82 5.38
C ILE A 22 -6.72 -13.84 5.18
N ARG A 23 -7.18 -13.77 3.92
CA ARG A 23 -8.61 -13.78 3.59
C ARG A 23 -9.32 -15.05 4.06
N TYR A 24 -8.64 -16.19 4.10
CA TYR A 24 -9.20 -17.45 4.56
C TYR A 24 -9.29 -17.48 6.09
N GLY A 25 -8.28 -17.00 6.80
CA GLY A 25 -8.22 -17.03 8.27
C GLY A 25 -9.06 -15.97 8.96
N ALA A 26 -9.14 -14.77 8.39
CA ALA A 26 -9.77 -13.60 9.00
C ALA A 26 -11.19 -13.80 9.58
N PRO A 27 -12.11 -14.58 8.96
CA PRO A 27 -13.46 -14.79 9.53
C PRO A 27 -13.49 -15.57 10.86
N VAL A 28 -12.43 -16.29 11.16
CA VAL A 28 -12.34 -17.20 12.33
C VAL A 28 -11.15 -16.87 13.23
N GLU A 29 -10.56 -15.70 13.06
CA GLU A 29 -9.51 -15.18 13.93
C GLU A 29 -9.97 -15.19 15.39
N MET A 30 -9.10 -15.67 16.28
CA MET A 30 -9.32 -15.85 17.73
C MET A 30 -10.37 -16.91 18.10
N TRP A 31 -10.97 -17.61 17.15
CA TRP A 31 -11.86 -18.74 17.43
C TRP A 31 -11.07 -19.96 17.93
N THR A 32 -11.75 -20.85 18.67
CA THR A 32 -11.18 -22.15 18.99
C THR A 32 -11.39 -23.13 17.85
N ALA A 33 -10.56 -24.18 17.78
CA ALA A 33 -10.72 -25.25 16.81
C ALA A 33 -12.12 -25.89 16.85
N GLU A 34 -12.68 -26.04 18.07
CA GLU A 34 -14.01 -26.59 18.27
C GLU A 34 -15.12 -25.70 17.70
N GLN A 35 -15.00 -24.37 17.85
CA GLN A 35 -15.96 -23.41 17.29
C GLN A 35 -15.92 -23.41 15.75
N ILE A 36 -14.73 -23.53 15.18
CA ILE A 36 -14.55 -23.57 13.72
C ILE A 36 -15.12 -24.87 13.16
N ASP A 37 -14.83 -26.01 13.82
CA ASP A 37 -15.32 -27.31 13.40
C ASP A 37 -16.86 -27.39 13.53
N GLU A 38 -17.45 -26.86 14.61
CA GLU A 38 -18.91 -26.78 14.77
C GLU A 38 -19.59 -26.02 13.64
N LYS A 39 -19.00 -24.94 13.17
CA LYS A 39 -19.64 -24.06 12.17
C LYS A 39 -19.30 -24.39 10.73
N TYR A 40 -18.08 -24.85 10.46
CA TYR A 40 -17.50 -24.96 9.11
C TYR A 40 -16.97 -26.36 8.79
N ALA A 41 -17.33 -27.40 9.57
CA ALA A 41 -16.88 -28.77 9.26
C ALA A 41 -17.21 -29.17 7.82
N GLY A 42 -16.17 -29.59 7.08
CA GLY A 42 -16.30 -30.02 5.68
C GLY A 42 -16.35 -28.89 4.64
N GLU A 43 -16.11 -27.64 5.02
CA GLU A 43 -16.00 -26.56 4.05
C GLU A 43 -14.77 -26.74 3.13
N GLU A 44 -15.00 -26.67 1.82
CA GLU A 44 -13.96 -26.93 0.80
C GLU A 44 -13.38 -25.64 0.19
N GLY A 45 -13.81 -24.47 0.65
CA GLY A 45 -13.38 -23.16 0.17
C GLY A 45 -13.12 -22.17 1.30
N TYR A 46 -13.32 -20.89 1.01
CA TYR A 46 -13.29 -19.84 2.03
C TYR A 46 -14.46 -19.99 3.00
N PHE A 47 -14.24 -19.74 4.27
CA PHE A 47 -15.30 -19.69 5.30
C PHE A 47 -16.33 -18.59 5.00
N VAL A 48 -15.86 -17.44 4.47
CA VAL A 48 -16.71 -16.33 4.01
C VAL A 48 -16.20 -15.83 2.66
N TYR A 49 -17.14 -15.66 1.73
CA TYR A 49 -16.86 -15.07 0.42
C TYR A 49 -17.10 -13.57 0.47
N TYR A 50 -16.08 -12.81 0.85
CA TYR A 50 -16.13 -11.35 0.81
C TYR A 50 -16.17 -10.85 -0.63
N ARG A 51 -16.98 -9.83 -0.92
CA ARG A 51 -16.97 -9.14 -2.21
C ARG A 51 -15.70 -8.32 -2.39
N ASP A 52 -15.47 -7.41 -1.46
CA ASP A 52 -14.25 -6.61 -1.34
C ASP A 52 -13.76 -6.70 0.10
N PHE A 53 -12.59 -7.29 0.30
CA PHE A 53 -11.99 -7.54 1.60
C PHE A 53 -10.92 -6.50 1.86
N ALA A 54 -11.09 -5.71 2.90
CA ALA A 54 -10.05 -4.80 3.36
C ALA A 54 -8.91 -5.57 4.02
N ALA A 55 -7.69 -5.19 3.71
CA ALA A 55 -6.52 -5.77 4.34
C ALA A 55 -6.47 -5.41 5.84
N ASP A 56 -5.96 -6.36 6.61
CA ASP A 56 -5.60 -6.18 8.00
C ASP A 56 -4.12 -5.80 8.18
N ASP A 57 -3.60 -5.85 9.40
CA ASP A 57 -2.22 -5.53 9.70
C ASP A 57 -1.21 -6.49 9.03
N ASP A 58 -1.56 -7.76 8.84
CA ASP A 58 -0.77 -8.75 8.11
C ASP A 58 -0.41 -8.33 6.67
N SER A 59 -1.23 -7.48 6.05
CA SER A 59 -0.99 -6.93 4.73
C SER A 59 -0.47 -5.49 4.79
N ASN A 60 -1.08 -4.64 5.61
CA ASN A 60 -0.73 -3.23 5.72
C ASN A 60 0.72 -3.03 6.17
N GLY A 61 1.13 -3.76 7.24
CA GLY A 61 2.49 -3.71 7.76
C GLY A 61 3.53 -4.02 6.68
N PRO A 62 3.56 -5.24 6.13
CA PRO A 62 4.55 -5.62 5.12
C PRO A 62 4.58 -4.70 3.90
N VAL A 63 3.42 -4.28 3.36
CA VAL A 63 3.34 -3.40 2.18
C VAL A 63 4.01 -2.05 2.44
N PHE A 64 3.67 -1.39 3.56
CA PHE A 64 4.18 -0.05 3.82
C PHE A 64 5.54 -0.02 4.53
N PHE A 65 5.92 -1.08 5.24
CA PHE A 65 7.31 -1.24 5.70
C PHE A 65 8.25 -1.46 4.51
N TYR A 66 7.81 -2.22 3.53
CA TYR A 66 8.51 -2.36 2.25
C TYR A 66 8.59 -1.02 1.49
N ARG A 67 7.52 -0.22 1.51
CA ARG A 67 7.57 1.15 0.96
C ARG A 67 8.64 1.98 1.66
N GLY A 68 8.67 1.95 3.01
CA GLY A 68 9.70 2.62 3.80
C GLY A 68 11.12 2.12 3.49
N PHE A 69 11.27 0.81 3.27
CA PHE A 69 12.52 0.22 2.81
C PHE A 69 12.96 0.75 1.44
N LEU A 70 12.03 0.85 0.47
CA LEU A 70 12.33 1.44 -0.84
C LEU A 70 12.71 2.92 -0.80
N ASP A 71 12.25 3.66 0.20
CA ASP A 71 12.62 5.06 0.42
C ASP A 71 14.08 5.21 0.90
N CYS A 72 14.72 4.13 1.38
CA CYS A 72 16.10 4.17 1.82
C CYS A 72 17.07 4.33 0.65
N PRO A 73 18.09 5.17 0.75
CA PRO A 73 19.05 5.39 -0.34
C PRO A 73 19.89 4.15 -0.67
N ASP A 74 20.14 3.29 0.32
CA ASP A 74 20.91 2.06 0.19
C ASP A 74 20.15 0.89 0.83
N LEU A 75 19.60 0.00 -0.01
CA LEU A 75 18.84 -1.15 0.45
C LEU A 75 19.69 -2.21 1.15
N LYS A 76 20.97 -2.32 0.80
CA LYS A 76 21.89 -3.32 1.41
C LYS A 76 22.24 -2.97 2.85
N ASN A 77 22.35 -1.69 3.15
CA ASN A 77 22.78 -1.18 4.45
C ASN A 77 21.65 -0.52 5.25
N VAL A 78 20.37 -0.87 4.97
CA VAL A 78 19.25 -0.36 5.72
C VAL A 78 19.36 -0.68 7.21
N THR A 79 18.90 0.24 8.07
CA THR A 79 18.90 0.08 9.53
C THR A 79 17.49 -0.07 10.07
N ALA A 80 17.35 -0.60 11.30
CA ALA A 80 16.07 -0.67 12.00
C ALA A 80 15.42 0.72 12.17
N GLU A 81 16.24 1.75 12.39
CA GLU A 81 15.79 3.15 12.50
C GLU A 81 15.11 3.63 11.22
N GLN A 82 15.74 3.38 10.05
CA GLN A 82 15.17 3.76 8.75
C GLN A 82 13.86 3.04 8.45
N ILE A 83 13.73 1.77 8.84
CA ILE A 83 12.45 1.04 8.73
C ILE A 83 11.41 1.66 9.66
N GLY A 84 11.77 2.00 10.89
CA GLY A 84 10.91 2.70 11.85
C GLY A 84 10.44 4.08 11.36
N GLU A 85 11.29 4.79 10.60
CA GLU A 85 10.88 6.02 9.92
C GLU A 85 9.75 5.79 8.91
N GLY A 86 9.76 4.64 8.21
CA GLY A 86 8.67 4.21 7.35
C GLY A 86 7.36 4.04 8.13
N TRP A 87 7.38 3.47 9.33
CA TRP A 87 6.21 3.38 10.19
C TRP A 87 5.63 4.76 10.51
N LEU A 88 6.47 5.70 10.95
CA LEU A 88 6.04 7.07 11.27
C LEU A 88 5.54 7.84 10.04
N ASN A 89 5.99 7.46 8.85
CA ASN A 89 5.61 8.14 7.63
C ASN A 89 4.30 7.64 7.03
N TYR A 90 4.00 6.34 7.17
CA TYR A 90 2.88 5.73 6.44
C TYR A 90 1.70 5.34 7.33
N ALA A 91 1.92 5.04 8.62
CA ALA A 91 0.83 4.66 9.50
C ALA A 91 -0.05 5.87 9.87
N PRO A 92 -1.37 5.82 9.62
CA PRO A 92 -2.31 6.79 10.16
C PRO A 92 -2.39 6.62 11.68
N TYR A 93 -2.68 7.68 12.42
CA TYR A 93 -2.66 7.62 13.87
C TYR A 93 -4.02 7.16 14.43
N ARG A 94 -4.01 6.01 15.13
CA ARG A 94 -5.15 5.41 15.84
C ARG A 94 -6.30 4.91 14.96
N HIS A 95 -6.07 4.71 13.69
CA HIS A 95 -7.01 4.06 12.77
C HIS A 95 -6.26 3.32 11.67
N GLY A 96 -6.89 2.30 11.09
CA GLY A 96 -6.29 1.48 10.04
C GLY A 96 -4.94 0.87 10.41
N PHE A 97 -4.21 0.35 9.47
CA PHE A 97 -2.83 -0.06 9.43
C PHE A 97 -2.46 -1.26 10.32
N TYR A 98 -2.45 -1.16 11.63
CA TYR A 98 -2.23 -2.24 12.60
C TYR A 98 -3.13 -2.05 13.83
N TRP A 99 -3.11 -3.03 14.75
CA TRP A 99 -3.93 -2.94 15.95
C TRP A 99 -3.50 -1.79 16.88
N TRP A 100 -4.40 -0.84 17.12
CA TRP A 100 -4.18 0.37 17.91
C TRP A 100 -4.63 0.22 19.38
N GLY A 101 -4.32 -0.88 20.03
CA GLY A 101 -4.79 -1.18 21.39
C GLY A 101 -4.30 -0.25 22.52
N GLY A 102 -3.32 0.62 22.27
CA GLY A 102 -2.75 1.55 23.23
C GLY A 102 -1.37 1.16 23.76
N TYR A 103 -0.74 2.08 24.48
CA TYR A 103 0.56 1.87 25.11
C TYR A 103 0.49 0.75 26.16
N GLY A 104 1.37 -0.23 26.09
CA GLY A 104 1.41 -1.38 26.98
C GLY A 104 0.31 -2.41 26.71
N VAL A 105 -0.48 -2.27 25.64
CA VAL A 105 -1.54 -3.19 25.21
C VAL A 105 -1.25 -3.75 23.83
N SER A 106 -1.06 -2.89 22.81
CA SER A 106 -0.59 -3.28 21.48
C SER A 106 0.92 -3.11 21.40
N THR A 107 1.61 -4.11 20.86
CA THR A 107 3.07 -4.07 20.64
C THR A 107 3.44 -2.99 19.65
N GLU A 108 2.74 -2.94 18.52
CA GLU A 108 2.96 -2.00 17.42
C GLU A 108 2.67 -0.56 17.87
N HIS A 109 1.53 -0.34 18.53
CA HIS A 109 1.17 0.97 19.06
C HIS A 109 2.17 1.46 20.12
N THR A 110 2.64 0.55 21.00
CA THR A 110 3.68 0.87 21.99
C THR A 110 4.97 1.31 21.31
N ALA A 111 5.44 0.58 20.30
CA ALA A 111 6.65 0.93 19.56
C ALA A 111 6.47 2.26 18.77
N TYR A 112 5.31 2.45 18.14
CA TYR A 112 4.99 3.69 17.45
C TYR A 112 5.03 4.91 18.39
N LEU A 113 4.41 4.81 19.58
CA LEU A 113 4.44 5.88 20.57
C LEU A 113 5.85 6.12 21.12
N ASN A 114 6.64 5.07 21.34
CA ASN A 114 8.06 5.19 21.68
C ASN A 114 8.80 6.02 20.62
N MET A 115 8.63 5.68 19.34
CA MET A 115 9.30 6.39 18.24
C MET A 115 8.87 7.85 18.15
N THR A 116 7.56 8.15 18.33
CA THR A 116 7.07 9.55 18.33
C THR A 116 7.66 10.38 19.48
N ARG A 117 8.11 9.73 20.56
CA ARG A 117 8.76 10.36 21.72
C ARG A 117 10.29 10.35 21.64
N GLY A 118 10.86 9.93 20.48
CA GLY A 118 12.30 9.89 20.27
C GLY A 118 13.00 8.64 20.82
N ILE A 119 12.26 7.61 21.23
CA ILE A 119 12.82 6.30 21.57
C ILE A 119 12.84 5.47 20.29
N HIS A 120 13.97 5.49 19.60
CA HIS A 120 14.11 4.89 18.28
C HIS A 120 14.48 3.40 18.30
N PRO A 121 14.27 2.67 17.19
CA PRO A 121 14.75 1.30 17.03
C PRO A 121 16.28 1.18 17.25
N PRO A 122 16.78 0.09 17.81
CA PRO A 122 16.02 -1.08 18.26
C PRO A 122 15.41 -0.93 19.68
N ARG A 123 15.65 0.20 20.37
CA ARG A 123 15.14 0.42 21.72
C ARG A 123 13.61 0.48 21.77
N SER A 124 12.95 1.05 20.75
CA SER A 124 11.49 1.18 20.68
C SER A 124 10.74 -0.13 20.86
N GLY A 125 11.31 -1.26 20.40
CA GLY A 125 10.75 -2.61 20.50
C GLY A 125 11.37 -3.49 21.59
N SER A 126 12.42 -3.01 22.28
CA SER A 126 13.21 -3.86 23.16
C SER A 126 12.47 -4.33 24.41
N MET A 127 12.81 -5.54 24.90
CA MET A 127 12.31 -6.08 26.18
C MET A 127 12.62 -5.16 27.36
N LEU A 128 13.77 -4.47 27.31
CA LEU A 128 14.14 -3.53 28.36
C LEU A 128 13.18 -2.34 28.44
N GLN A 129 12.68 -1.88 27.28
CA GLN A 129 11.77 -0.72 27.19
C GLN A 129 10.32 -1.13 27.47
N ASN A 130 9.87 -2.26 26.92
CA ASN A 130 8.45 -2.61 26.84
C ASN A 130 8.08 -3.85 27.69
N GLY A 131 9.05 -4.60 28.20
CA GLY A 131 8.84 -5.89 28.86
C GLY A 131 8.77 -7.06 27.88
N LYS A 132 9.11 -8.27 28.39
CA LYS A 132 9.17 -9.50 27.57
C LYS A 132 7.82 -9.83 26.91
N LEU A 133 6.74 -9.74 27.66
CA LEU A 133 5.40 -10.07 27.18
C LEU A 133 5.03 -9.26 25.92
N MET A 134 5.31 -7.96 25.95
CA MET A 134 5.02 -7.05 24.83
C MET A 134 5.93 -7.31 23.63
N ALA A 135 7.20 -7.62 23.88
CA ALA A 135 8.20 -7.79 22.83
C ALA A 135 8.10 -9.14 22.08
N GLU A 136 7.36 -10.12 22.61
CA GLU A 136 7.27 -11.48 22.03
C GLU A 136 5.87 -11.82 21.47
N GLN A 137 5.09 -10.81 21.04
CA GLN A 137 3.84 -11.02 20.32
C GLN A 137 4.10 -11.33 18.84
N ILE A 138 3.05 -11.69 18.09
CA ILE A 138 3.15 -12.26 16.73
C ILE A 138 3.66 -11.29 15.66
N GLY A 139 3.54 -9.97 15.83
CA GLY A 139 3.84 -8.97 14.82
C GLY A 139 5.27 -9.06 14.25
N GLY A 140 6.26 -9.50 15.03
CA GLY A 140 7.60 -9.74 14.53
C GLY A 140 7.68 -10.78 13.42
N GLN A 141 6.77 -11.76 13.44
CA GLN A 141 6.66 -12.84 12.47
C GLN A 141 5.83 -12.42 11.25
N ILE A 142 4.61 -11.90 11.46
CA ILE A 142 3.65 -11.64 10.39
C ILE A 142 4.06 -10.53 9.42
N PHE A 143 4.93 -9.61 9.86
CA PHE A 143 5.45 -8.53 9.03
C PHE A 143 6.70 -8.91 8.23
N SER A 144 7.10 -10.19 8.23
CA SER A 144 8.42 -10.60 7.71
C SER A 144 8.40 -11.21 6.32
N ASP A 145 7.24 -11.39 5.68
CA ASP A 145 7.12 -12.09 4.40
C ASP A 145 7.93 -11.44 3.27
N ILE A 146 7.83 -10.14 3.10
CA ILE A 146 8.53 -9.43 2.02
C ILE A 146 10.06 -9.52 2.19
N TRP A 147 10.55 -9.59 3.43
CA TRP A 147 11.98 -9.73 3.68
C TRP A 147 12.53 -11.07 3.19
N GLY A 148 11.72 -12.12 3.20
CA GLY A 148 12.02 -13.40 2.56
C GLY A 148 11.97 -13.32 1.04
N LEU A 149 10.96 -12.64 0.49
CA LEU A 149 10.76 -12.51 -0.95
C LEU A 149 11.83 -11.68 -1.67
N VAL A 150 12.46 -10.70 -1.01
CA VAL A 150 13.53 -9.88 -1.62
C VAL A 150 14.91 -10.57 -1.61
N TYR A 151 15.05 -11.72 -0.92
CA TYR A 151 16.28 -12.52 -0.87
C TYR A 151 16.06 -13.99 -1.31
N PRO A 152 15.58 -14.24 -2.56
CA PRO A 152 15.33 -15.60 -3.04
C PRO A 152 16.56 -16.50 -2.90
N GLY A 153 16.44 -17.65 -2.21
CA GLY A 153 17.51 -18.61 -1.98
C GLY A 153 18.63 -18.18 -1.04
N GLU A 154 18.45 -17.07 -0.31
CA GLU A 154 19.46 -16.50 0.59
C GLU A 154 18.89 -16.37 2.04
N PRO A 155 18.59 -17.49 2.73
CA PRO A 155 17.86 -17.47 4.00
C PRO A 155 18.54 -16.66 5.11
N CYS A 156 19.87 -16.64 5.18
CA CYS A 156 20.60 -15.84 6.17
C CYS A 156 20.43 -14.35 5.92
N ALA A 157 20.54 -13.89 4.67
CA ALA A 157 20.37 -12.48 4.32
C ALA A 157 18.91 -12.02 4.55
N ALA A 158 17.93 -12.87 4.23
CA ALA A 158 16.52 -12.64 4.53
C ALA A 158 16.27 -12.48 6.04
N ALA A 159 16.82 -13.41 6.84
CA ALA A 159 16.74 -13.36 8.30
C ALA A 159 17.36 -12.10 8.89
N ASP A 160 18.53 -11.66 8.40
CA ASP A 160 19.20 -10.47 8.88
C ASP A 160 18.45 -9.17 8.55
N LEU A 161 17.78 -9.10 7.40
CA LEU A 161 16.88 -7.99 7.06
C LEU A 161 15.62 -8.02 7.94
N ALA A 162 15.01 -9.20 8.10
CA ALA A 162 13.84 -9.38 8.96
C ALA A 162 14.15 -9.04 10.44
N GLU A 163 15.36 -9.32 10.93
CA GLU A 163 15.78 -8.90 12.27
C GLU A 163 15.72 -7.38 12.40
N LYS A 164 16.29 -6.64 11.45
CA LYS A 164 16.28 -5.17 11.48
C LYS A 164 14.84 -4.63 11.50
N ALA A 165 13.95 -5.22 10.68
CA ALA A 165 12.55 -4.83 10.62
C ALA A 165 11.79 -5.17 11.92
N SER A 166 11.95 -6.38 12.44
CA SER A 166 11.28 -6.82 13.66
C SER A 166 11.72 -6.03 14.89
N ARG A 167 13.00 -5.59 14.95
CA ARG A 167 13.52 -4.78 16.05
C ARG A 167 12.93 -3.37 16.16
N VAL A 168 12.09 -2.96 15.23
CA VAL A 168 11.31 -1.72 15.37
C VAL A 168 10.33 -1.84 16.55
N SER A 169 9.70 -3.00 16.72
CA SER A 169 8.62 -3.22 17.67
C SER A 169 8.81 -4.42 18.61
N HIS A 170 9.71 -5.36 18.29
CA HIS A 170 9.87 -6.64 18.97
C HIS A 170 11.32 -6.89 19.44
N ASP A 171 11.46 -7.93 20.30
CA ASP A 171 12.74 -8.42 20.78
C ASP A 171 12.63 -9.93 21.10
N GLY A 172 13.74 -10.61 21.39
CA GLY A 172 13.76 -12.02 21.76
C GLY A 172 13.06 -12.93 20.75
N ASN A 173 12.13 -13.79 21.22
CA ASN A 173 11.42 -14.71 20.33
C ASN A 173 10.56 -13.99 19.28
N GLY A 174 10.10 -12.76 19.52
CA GLY A 174 9.41 -11.93 18.51
C GLY A 174 10.29 -11.63 17.29
N VAL A 175 11.57 -11.34 17.51
CA VAL A 175 12.57 -11.16 16.43
C VAL A 175 12.94 -12.50 15.80
N TYR A 176 13.11 -13.55 16.61
CA TYR A 176 13.47 -14.87 16.08
C TYR A 176 12.38 -15.45 15.16
N GLY A 177 11.11 -15.20 15.45
CA GLY A 177 10.01 -15.57 14.54
C GLY A 177 10.08 -14.85 13.21
N GLY A 178 10.39 -13.55 13.21
CA GLY A 178 10.60 -12.79 11.96
C GLY A 178 11.76 -13.35 11.13
N ARG A 179 12.91 -13.63 11.77
CA ARG A 179 14.05 -14.30 11.14
C ARG A 179 13.67 -15.64 10.55
N PHE A 180 12.94 -16.46 11.32
CA PHE A 180 12.53 -17.80 10.92
C PHE A 180 11.61 -17.79 9.70
N VAL A 181 10.55 -16.96 9.71
CA VAL A 181 9.60 -16.90 8.59
C VAL A 181 10.28 -16.35 7.33
N ALA A 182 11.06 -15.28 7.41
CA ALA A 182 11.79 -14.77 6.26
C ALA A 182 12.77 -15.81 5.68
N ALA A 183 13.44 -16.57 6.54
CA ALA A 183 14.33 -17.66 6.12
C ALA A 183 13.57 -18.83 5.50
N CYS A 184 12.38 -19.21 6.01
CA CYS A 184 11.51 -20.20 5.38
C CYS A 184 11.14 -19.79 3.95
N ILE A 185 10.70 -18.54 3.77
CA ILE A 185 10.30 -18.01 2.47
C ILE A 185 11.49 -17.97 1.50
N ALA A 186 12.64 -17.45 1.95
CA ALA A 186 13.84 -17.40 1.11
C ALA A 186 14.31 -18.80 0.72
N SER A 187 14.26 -19.78 1.63
CA SER A 187 14.62 -21.19 1.37
C SER A 187 13.64 -21.86 0.41
N ALA A 188 12.34 -21.52 0.48
CA ALA A 188 11.30 -22.13 -0.34
C ALA A 188 11.51 -21.96 -1.87
N PHE A 189 12.30 -20.97 -2.30
CA PHE A 189 12.64 -20.80 -3.72
C PHE A 189 13.47 -21.94 -4.30
N THR A 190 14.22 -22.66 -3.47
CA THR A 190 15.20 -23.66 -3.91
C THR A 190 15.08 -25.01 -3.20
N ALA A 191 14.36 -25.07 -2.08
CA ALA A 191 14.22 -26.28 -1.28
C ALA A 191 13.50 -27.41 -2.04
N SER A 192 13.89 -28.64 -1.76
CA SER A 192 13.29 -29.85 -2.30
C SER A 192 12.12 -30.39 -1.47
N GLY A 193 11.97 -29.92 -0.23
CA GLY A 193 10.92 -30.34 0.71
C GLY A 193 10.80 -29.44 1.93
N ILE A 194 9.74 -29.68 2.71
CA ILE A 194 9.41 -28.88 3.90
C ILE A 194 10.48 -28.99 4.99
N GLU A 195 11.06 -30.16 5.18
CA GLU A 195 12.12 -30.38 6.19
C GLU A 195 13.37 -29.54 5.89
N GLU A 196 13.73 -29.38 4.61
CA GLU A 196 14.84 -28.53 4.20
C GLU A 196 14.53 -27.04 4.50
N ILE A 197 13.30 -26.59 4.23
CA ILE A 197 12.85 -25.23 4.58
C ILE A 197 12.97 -24.99 6.09
N LEU A 198 12.42 -25.88 6.91
CA LEU A 198 12.45 -25.76 8.36
C LEU A 198 13.86 -25.83 8.94
N SER A 199 14.69 -26.75 8.44
CA SER A 199 16.09 -26.90 8.85
C SER A 199 16.91 -25.65 8.53
N SER A 200 16.73 -25.10 7.32
CA SER A 200 17.37 -23.87 6.89
C SER A 200 16.97 -22.69 7.79
N ALA A 201 15.68 -22.53 8.07
CA ALA A 201 15.19 -21.46 8.92
C ALA A 201 15.67 -21.57 10.39
N LEU A 202 15.68 -22.80 10.94
CA LEU A 202 16.21 -23.05 12.30
C LEU A 202 17.70 -22.66 12.43
N SER A 203 18.48 -22.75 11.36
CA SER A 203 19.88 -22.36 11.37
C SER A 203 20.10 -20.86 11.53
N THR A 204 19.07 -20.03 11.32
CA THR A 204 19.16 -18.56 11.38
C THR A 204 18.82 -17.97 12.74
N ILE A 205 18.37 -18.79 13.69
CA ILE A 205 17.97 -18.36 15.05
C ILE A 205 18.82 -19.07 16.13
N PRO A 206 18.94 -18.52 17.36
CA PRO A 206 19.69 -19.17 18.43
C PRO A 206 19.17 -20.57 18.75
N PHE A 207 20.06 -21.53 18.86
CA PHE A 207 19.71 -22.94 19.12
C PHE A 207 18.91 -23.15 20.41
N ASP A 208 19.20 -22.39 21.45
CA ASP A 208 18.63 -22.53 22.80
C ASP A 208 17.46 -21.60 23.08
N CYS A 209 16.99 -20.79 22.11
CA CYS A 209 15.78 -19.97 22.27
C CYS A 209 14.51 -20.83 22.33
N ASP A 210 13.44 -20.30 22.92
CA ASP A 210 12.18 -21.03 23.09
C ASP A 210 11.51 -21.35 21.74
N TYR A 211 11.63 -20.46 20.77
CA TYR A 211 11.16 -20.69 19.40
C TYR A 211 11.83 -21.91 18.74
N ALA A 212 13.15 -21.99 18.81
CA ALA A 212 13.89 -23.11 18.23
C ALA A 212 13.65 -24.44 18.98
N LYS A 213 13.48 -24.41 20.31
CA LYS A 213 13.11 -25.58 21.09
C LYS A 213 11.74 -26.11 20.68
N MET A 214 10.74 -25.23 20.64
CA MET A 214 9.37 -25.54 20.22
C MET A 214 9.35 -26.18 18.83
N ALA A 215 10.02 -25.56 17.84
CA ALA A 215 10.02 -26.05 16.47
C ALA A 215 10.68 -27.44 16.37
N ARG A 216 11.83 -27.65 17.05
CA ARG A 216 12.48 -28.97 17.08
C ARG A 216 11.63 -30.05 17.77
N ASP A 217 10.92 -29.69 18.83
CA ASP A 217 10.03 -30.64 19.53
C ASP A 217 8.88 -31.10 18.62
N ILE A 218 8.30 -30.21 17.85
CA ILE A 218 7.24 -30.53 16.89
C ILE A 218 7.79 -31.38 15.73
N ILE A 219 8.96 -31.04 15.19
CA ILE A 219 9.63 -31.83 14.13
C ILE A 219 9.92 -33.25 14.63
N ARG A 220 10.46 -33.40 15.84
CA ARG A 220 10.69 -34.71 16.47
C ARG A 220 9.38 -35.48 16.65
N PHE A 221 8.33 -34.82 17.19
CA PHE A 221 7.03 -35.44 17.42
C PHE A 221 6.39 -35.95 16.11
N HIS A 222 6.52 -35.19 15.02
CA HIS A 222 6.13 -35.65 13.68
C HIS A 222 6.94 -36.86 13.22
N GLY A 223 8.27 -36.84 13.40
CA GLY A 223 9.16 -37.94 13.03
C GLY A 223 8.93 -39.24 13.81
N GLU A 224 8.19 -39.20 14.94
CA GLU A 224 7.71 -40.37 15.68
C GLU A 224 6.41 -40.97 15.10
N GLU A 225 6.00 -40.56 13.89
CA GLU A 225 4.80 -41.00 13.17
C GLU A 225 3.46 -40.71 13.89
N ASN A 226 3.44 -39.72 14.78
CA ASN A 226 2.20 -39.25 15.43
C ASN A 226 1.28 -38.56 14.43
N SER A 227 -0.03 -38.67 14.61
CA SER A 227 -1.01 -38.01 13.76
C SER A 227 -1.05 -36.48 13.98
N GLN A 228 -1.57 -35.74 13.00
CA GLN A 228 -1.77 -34.28 13.12
C GLN A 228 -2.62 -33.89 14.34
N LYS A 229 -3.66 -34.65 14.65
CA LYS A 229 -4.49 -34.43 15.84
C LYS A 229 -3.71 -34.61 17.15
N GLU A 230 -2.90 -35.65 17.25
CA GLU A 230 -2.04 -35.87 18.42
C GLU A 230 -1.00 -34.76 18.55
N CYS A 231 -0.43 -34.29 17.45
CA CYS A 231 0.49 -33.17 17.43
C CYS A 231 -0.19 -31.87 17.92
N PHE A 232 -1.41 -31.59 17.48
CA PHE A 232 -2.15 -30.42 17.95
C PHE A 232 -2.46 -30.51 19.45
N GLU A 233 -2.84 -31.68 19.98
CA GLU A 233 -3.02 -31.88 21.41
C GLU A 233 -1.69 -31.76 22.18
N TYR A 234 -0.56 -32.17 21.57
CA TYR A 234 0.77 -31.94 22.15
C TYR A 234 1.07 -30.44 22.25
N ILE A 235 0.79 -29.67 21.18
CA ILE A 235 0.93 -28.20 21.19
C ILE A 235 0.06 -27.57 22.27
N ARG A 236 -1.21 -27.94 22.34
CA ARG A 236 -2.14 -27.42 23.37
C ARG A 236 -1.64 -27.69 24.78
N ARG A 237 -0.99 -28.82 25.01
CA ARG A 237 -0.45 -29.21 26.33
C ARG A 237 0.85 -28.49 26.68
N HIS A 238 1.73 -28.22 25.72
CA HIS A 238 3.10 -27.76 25.97
C HIS A 238 3.37 -26.31 25.53
N TYR A 239 2.70 -25.83 24.52
CA TYR A 239 3.01 -24.55 23.85
C TYR A 239 1.79 -23.63 23.66
N TRP A 240 0.73 -23.78 24.44
CA TRP A 240 -0.51 -23.02 24.30
C TRP A 240 -0.49 -21.69 25.06
N LYS A 241 -1.52 -20.85 24.80
CA LYS A 241 -1.68 -19.50 25.35
C LYS A 241 -1.76 -19.41 26.88
N ASP A 242 -2.09 -20.49 27.58
CA ASP A 242 -2.06 -20.55 29.03
C ASP A 242 -0.63 -20.55 29.63
N LYS A 243 0.38 -20.86 28.81
CA LYS A 243 1.80 -20.85 29.16
C LYS A 243 2.55 -19.62 28.65
N PHE A 244 2.00 -18.99 27.62
CA PHE A 244 2.56 -17.81 26.97
C PHE A 244 1.52 -16.69 26.99
N GLY A 245 1.78 -15.61 27.72
CA GLY A 245 0.82 -14.53 27.93
C GLY A 245 0.63 -13.63 26.70
N GLY A 246 -0.31 -12.68 26.83
CA GLY A 246 -0.70 -11.76 25.76
C GLY A 246 -1.83 -12.29 24.88
N ASN A 247 -2.25 -11.49 23.91
CA ASN A 247 -3.34 -11.86 23.00
C ASN A 247 -2.89 -12.88 21.95
N CYS A 248 -1.75 -12.59 21.30
CA CYS A 248 -1.23 -13.34 20.16
C CYS A 248 0.27 -13.61 20.34
N HIS A 249 0.64 -14.40 21.37
CA HIS A 249 2.04 -14.72 21.60
C HIS A 249 2.61 -15.54 20.45
N ILE A 250 3.86 -15.24 20.06
CA ILE A 250 4.49 -15.82 18.86
C ILE A 250 4.66 -17.35 18.97
N ILE A 251 4.94 -17.91 20.15
CA ILE A 251 5.23 -19.36 20.31
C ILE A 251 4.05 -20.26 19.98
N PRO A 252 2.82 -20.07 20.53
CA PRO A 252 1.66 -20.89 20.11
C PRO A 252 1.36 -20.82 18.62
N ASN A 253 1.46 -19.63 18.04
CA ASN A 253 1.23 -19.40 16.61
C ASN A 253 2.27 -20.10 15.73
N ALA A 254 3.55 -19.94 16.05
CA ALA A 254 4.62 -20.63 15.36
C ALA A 254 4.52 -22.15 15.48
N ALA A 255 4.03 -22.67 16.62
CA ALA A 255 3.80 -24.10 16.79
C ALA A 255 2.74 -24.64 15.82
N ILE A 256 1.61 -23.92 15.67
CA ILE A 256 0.58 -24.24 14.68
C ILE A 256 1.19 -24.19 13.25
N MET A 257 1.96 -23.15 12.95
CA MET A 257 2.58 -22.98 11.63
C MET A 257 3.54 -24.14 11.29
N VAL A 258 4.45 -24.50 12.21
CA VAL A 258 5.38 -25.63 12.01
C VAL A 258 4.64 -26.96 11.84
N MET A 259 3.65 -27.24 12.67
CA MET A 259 2.77 -28.41 12.53
C MET A 259 2.10 -28.42 11.15
N SER A 260 1.53 -27.29 10.73
CA SER A 260 0.81 -27.21 9.45
C SER A 260 1.71 -27.46 8.25
N LEU A 261 2.95 -26.96 8.26
CA LEU A 261 3.94 -27.24 7.22
C LEU A 261 4.27 -28.74 7.14
N LEU A 262 4.53 -29.41 8.28
CA LEU A 262 4.89 -30.82 8.33
C LEU A 262 3.76 -31.72 7.84
N TYR A 263 2.55 -31.57 8.39
CA TYR A 263 1.41 -32.44 8.05
C TYR A 263 0.71 -32.04 6.74
N GLY A 264 0.97 -30.84 6.25
CA GLY A 264 0.53 -30.39 4.93
C GLY A 264 1.35 -30.96 3.79
N GLU A 265 2.60 -31.44 4.07
CA GLU A 265 3.48 -32.13 3.12
C GLU A 265 3.74 -31.34 1.82
N GLY A 266 3.74 -30.00 1.90
CA GLY A 266 3.93 -29.13 0.74
C GLY A 266 2.69 -28.91 -0.11
N ASP A 267 1.52 -29.42 0.26
CA ASP A 267 0.25 -29.11 -0.39
C ASP A 267 -0.31 -27.77 0.14
N PHE A 268 -0.58 -26.83 -0.76
CA PHE A 268 -1.02 -25.49 -0.43
C PHE A 268 -2.35 -25.49 0.34
N GLU A 269 -3.36 -26.17 -0.18
CA GLU A 269 -4.70 -26.17 0.40
C GLU A 269 -4.74 -26.92 1.72
N ARG A 270 -4.14 -28.11 1.78
CA ARG A 270 -4.08 -28.94 2.98
C ARG A 270 -3.40 -28.21 4.14
N THR A 271 -2.27 -27.54 3.86
CA THR A 271 -1.55 -26.78 4.89
C THR A 271 -2.38 -25.64 5.45
N LEU A 272 -3.01 -24.83 4.58
CA LEU A 272 -3.86 -23.72 5.02
C LEU A 272 -5.09 -24.22 5.79
N LYS A 273 -5.69 -25.34 5.40
CA LYS A 273 -6.80 -25.96 6.16
C LYS A 273 -6.35 -26.40 7.54
N ILE A 274 -5.22 -27.09 7.68
CA ILE A 274 -4.70 -27.51 8.99
C ILE A 274 -4.53 -26.30 9.90
N ALA A 275 -3.90 -25.22 9.43
CA ALA A 275 -3.69 -24.01 10.20
C ALA A 275 -5.02 -23.38 10.67
N ASN A 276 -5.94 -23.15 9.73
CA ASN A 276 -7.21 -22.48 10.03
C ASN A 276 -8.10 -23.30 10.96
N TYR A 277 -8.22 -24.61 10.77
CA TYR A 277 -8.99 -25.48 11.66
C TYR A 277 -8.33 -25.71 13.04
N SER A 278 -7.07 -25.28 13.22
CA SER A 278 -6.43 -25.24 14.54
C SER A 278 -6.86 -24.03 15.37
N GLY A 279 -7.49 -23.04 14.75
CA GLY A 279 -7.96 -21.83 15.42
C GLY A 279 -6.83 -20.91 15.89
N PHE A 280 -7.15 -20.04 16.83
CA PHE A 280 -6.29 -19.01 17.41
C PHE A 280 -6.10 -17.84 16.40
N ASP A 281 -4.88 -17.50 16.04
CA ASP A 281 -4.54 -16.37 15.14
C ASP A 281 -4.45 -16.90 13.69
N THR A 282 -5.60 -17.11 13.11
CA THR A 282 -5.74 -17.90 11.88
C THR A 282 -5.28 -17.17 10.62
N ASP A 283 -5.54 -15.87 10.51
CA ASP A 283 -5.10 -15.04 9.39
C ASP A 283 -3.59 -14.83 9.37
N CYS A 284 -3.01 -14.52 10.52
CA CYS A 284 -1.57 -14.42 10.72
C CYS A 284 -0.85 -15.71 10.29
N ASN A 285 -1.28 -16.84 10.84
CA ASN A 285 -0.66 -18.14 10.55
C ASN A 285 -0.85 -18.54 9.10
N ALA A 286 -2.06 -18.44 8.57
CA ALA A 286 -2.35 -18.79 7.18
C ALA A 286 -1.70 -17.83 6.18
N GLY A 287 -1.54 -16.55 6.52
CA GLY A 287 -0.82 -15.56 5.73
C GLY A 287 0.63 -15.93 5.52
N ASN A 288 1.38 -16.24 6.59
CA ASN A 288 2.78 -16.70 6.48
C ASN A 288 2.90 -18.03 5.72
N LEU A 289 2.03 -19.01 6.04
CA LEU A 289 2.00 -20.29 5.33
C LEU A 289 1.68 -20.12 3.85
N GLY A 290 0.74 -19.25 3.53
CA GLY A 290 0.40 -18.93 2.15
C GLY A 290 1.57 -18.37 1.36
N THR A 291 2.39 -17.50 1.98
CA THR A 291 3.62 -17.00 1.34
C THR A 291 4.64 -18.11 1.12
N ILE A 292 4.96 -18.89 2.17
CA ILE A 292 5.94 -19.98 2.10
C ILE A 292 5.56 -20.98 1.00
N LEU A 293 4.30 -21.44 1.03
CA LEU A 293 3.84 -22.45 0.07
C LEU A 293 3.58 -21.89 -1.32
N GLY A 294 3.17 -20.63 -1.43
CA GLY A 294 3.06 -19.96 -2.72
C GLY A 294 4.40 -19.93 -3.45
N VAL A 295 5.49 -19.61 -2.73
CA VAL A 295 6.86 -19.67 -3.27
C VAL A 295 7.27 -21.12 -3.59
N PHE A 296 7.03 -22.05 -2.65
CA PHE A 296 7.47 -23.45 -2.78
C PHE A 296 6.75 -24.19 -3.91
N CYS A 297 5.42 -24.13 -3.93
CA CYS A 297 4.59 -24.87 -4.88
C CYS A 297 4.52 -24.19 -6.25
N GLY A 298 4.63 -22.86 -6.29
CA GLY A 298 4.35 -22.04 -7.46
C GLY A 298 2.86 -21.88 -7.75
N LEU A 299 2.55 -20.95 -8.66
CA LEU A 299 1.19 -20.52 -8.98
C LEU A 299 0.27 -21.65 -9.48
N GLU A 300 0.83 -22.63 -10.20
CA GLU A 300 0.06 -23.74 -10.78
C GLU A 300 -0.59 -24.65 -9.74
N LYS A 301 -0.06 -24.68 -8.52
CA LYS A 301 -0.59 -25.46 -7.40
C LYS A 301 -1.63 -24.69 -6.56
N ILE A 302 -1.79 -23.41 -6.81
CA ILE A 302 -2.82 -22.59 -6.15
C ILE A 302 -4.08 -22.63 -7.00
N GLY A 303 -5.11 -23.37 -6.54
CA GLY A 303 -6.36 -23.55 -7.26
C GLY A 303 -7.11 -22.23 -7.53
N GLN A 304 -7.83 -22.15 -8.66
CA GLN A 304 -8.59 -20.95 -9.02
C GLN A 304 -9.64 -20.55 -7.97
N LYS A 305 -10.23 -21.51 -7.24
CA LYS A 305 -11.19 -21.24 -6.16
C LYS A 305 -10.62 -20.34 -5.06
N TRP A 306 -9.28 -20.38 -4.86
CA TRP A 306 -8.56 -19.53 -3.91
C TRP A 306 -8.15 -18.19 -4.53
N ARG A 307 -7.74 -18.19 -5.80
CA ARG A 307 -7.21 -17.02 -6.50
C ARG A 307 -8.28 -16.03 -6.92
N LEU A 308 -9.39 -16.53 -7.51
CA LEU A 308 -10.45 -15.68 -8.07
C LEU A 308 -11.07 -14.72 -7.05
N PRO A 309 -11.36 -15.12 -5.79
CA PRO A 309 -11.90 -14.18 -4.82
C PRO A 309 -10.95 -13.06 -4.40
N VAL A 310 -9.63 -13.27 -4.43
CA VAL A 310 -8.60 -12.24 -4.17
C VAL A 310 -8.50 -11.29 -5.37
N ASN A 311 -8.58 -11.84 -6.58
CA ASN A 311 -8.58 -11.08 -7.83
C ASN A 311 -7.42 -10.09 -7.94
N ASP A 312 -6.22 -10.49 -7.53
CA ASP A 312 -4.97 -9.70 -7.59
C ASP A 312 -5.02 -8.32 -6.91
N THR A 313 -5.93 -8.10 -5.98
CA THR A 313 -6.08 -6.81 -5.31
C THR A 313 -5.99 -6.95 -3.80
N THR A 314 -5.18 -6.10 -3.17
CA THR A 314 -5.13 -5.92 -1.72
C THR A 314 -5.53 -4.48 -1.39
N LEU A 315 -6.48 -4.30 -0.46
CA LEU A 315 -6.97 -2.99 -0.02
C LEU A 315 -6.35 -2.63 1.32
N CYS A 316 -5.42 -1.70 1.32
CA CYS A 316 -4.61 -1.30 2.47
C CYS A 316 -5.13 -0.02 3.16
N SER A 317 -4.46 0.38 4.25
CA SER A 317 -4.82 1.49 5.12
C SER A 317 -3.60 2.31 5.52
N SER A 318 -3.06 3.14 4.63
CA SER A 318 -2.00 4.10 4.96
C SER A 318 -2.50 5.53 4.87
N VAL A 319 -1.72 6.49 5.33
CA VAL A 319 -2.03 7.92 5.15
C VAL A 319 -2.05 8.36 3.67
N LEU A 320 -1.50 7.56 2.76
CA LEU A 320 -1.49 7.85 1.33
C LEU A 320 -2.60 7.07 0.63
N GLY A 321 -3.82 7.57 0.63
CA GLY A 321 -5.02 6.89 0.15
C GLY A 321 -4.94 6.34 -1.28
N ALA A 322 -4.26 7.03 -2.19
CA ALA A 322 -4.02 6.53 -3.54
C ALA A 322 -3.07 5.30 -3.57
N SER A 323 -2.32 5.07 -2.50
CA SER A 323 -1.43 3.92 -2.33
C SER A 323 -2.11 2.70 -1.69
N ASN A 324 -3.37 2.84 -1.30
CA ASN A 324 -4.08 1.81 -0.55
C ASN A 324 -4.80 0.79 -1.44
N ILE A 325 -4.88 1.03 -2.75
CA ILE A 325 -5.36 0.04 -3.73
C ILE A 325 -4.13 -0.61 -4.35
N VAL A 326 -3.75 -1.77 -3.84
CA VAL A 326 -2.50 -2.45 -4.22
C VAL A 326 -2.77 -3.55 -5.22
N ASP A 327 -2.16 -3.45 -6.39
CA ASP A 327 -2.15 -4.47 -7.42
C ASP A 327 -1.05 -5.51 -7.13
N ILE A 328 -1.43 -6.75 -6.87
CA ILE A 328 -0.51 -7.84 -6.48
C ILE A 328 0.56 -8.12 -7.55
N PRO A 329 0.23 -8.23 -8.85
CA PRO A 329 1.24 -8.41 -9.89
C PRO A 329 2.28 -7.29 -9.93
N THR A 330 1.84 -6.04 -9.80
CA THR A 330 2.72 -4.89 -9.79
C THR A 330 3.62 -4.83 -8.55
N LEU A 331 3.07 -5.13 -7.37
CA LEU A 331 3.86 -5.25 -6.13
C LEU A 331 4.91 -6.36 -6.26
N SER A 332 4.54 -7.51 -6.83
CA SER A 332 5.46 -8.62 -7.03
C SER A 332 6.63 -8.28 -7.97
N LYS A 333 6.36 -7.54 -9.05
CA LYS A 333 7.41 -7.02 -9.94
C LYS A 333 8.32 -6.01 -9.20
N SER A 334 7.76 -5.17 -8.32
CA SER A 334 8.53 -4.26 -7.47
C SER A 334 9.45 -5.03 -6.51
N ILE A 335 8.94 -6.07 -5.84
CA ILE A 335 9.74 -6.93 -4.95
C ILE A 335 10.87 -7.61 -5.74
N ALA A 336 10.57 -8.14 -6.93
CA ALA A 336 11.59 -8.73 -7.80
C ALA A 336 12.65 -7.70 -8.23
N SER A 337 12.26 -6.45 -8.49
CA SER A 337 13.20 -5.35 -8.79
C SER A 337 14.14 -5.05 -7.62
N ALA A 338 13.63 -5.04 -6.39
CA ALA A 338 14.43 -4.89 -5.19
C ALA A 338 15.39 -6.08 -5.00
N ALA A 339 14.92 -7.31 -5.28
CA ALA A 339 15.76 -8.50 -5.23
C ALA A 339 16.92 -8.43 -6.25
N VAL A 340 16.69 -7.91 -7.46
CA VAL A 340 17.73 -7.65 -8.45
C VAL A 340 18.75 -6.65 -7.93
N GLU A 341 18.31 -5.55 -7.34
CA GLU A 341 19.21 -4.54 -6.76
C GLU A 341 20.05 -5.10 -5.61
N LEU A 342 19.43 -5.89 -4.72
CA LEU A 342 20.11 -6.51 -3.58
C LEU A 342 21.12 -7.57 -4.01
N SER A 343 20.79 -8.38 -5.02
CA SER A 343 21.71 -9.38 -5.55
C SER A 343 22.93 -8.77 -6.25
N GLY A 344 22.81 -7.56 -6.79
CA GLY A 344 23.81 -6.92 -7.63
C GLY A 344 23.94 -7.52 -9.03
N GLU A 345 23.05 -8.43 -9.39
CA GLU A 345 22.96 -9.09 -10.69
C GLU A 345 22.04 -8.30 -11.64
N SER A 346 22.17 -8.54 -12.94
CA SER A 346 21.25 -7.99 -13.92
C SER A 346 20.09 -8.96 -14.17
N TYR A 347 18.91 -8.43 -14.43
CA TYR A 347 17.77 -9.19 -14.91
C TYR A 347 17.57 -8.95 -16.42
N ASP A 348 17.55 -10.03 -17.18
CA ASP A 348 17.38 -10.03 -18.63
C ASP A 348 16.14 -10.84 -19.09
N GLY A 349 15.21 -11.11 -18.16
CA GLY A 349 14.01 -11.89 -18.41
C GLY A 349 12.89 -11.05 -19.08
N ARG A 350 11.73 -11.71 -19.25
CA ARG A 350 10.57 -11.19 -20.01
C ARG A 350 9.71 -10.18 -19.25
N TYR A 351 9.86 -10.07 -17.91
CA TYR A 351 9.03 -9.17 -17.11
C TYR A 351 9.65 -7.78 -16.99
N ALA A 352 8.86 -6.73 -17.20
CA ALA A 352 9.29 -5.37 -16.91
C ALA A 352 9.32 -5.14 -15.40
N LEU A 353 10.50 -5.23 -14.77
CA LEU A 353 10.68 -5.07 -13.33
C LEU A 353 10.88 -3.62 -12.91
N ARG A 354 11.24 -2.73 -13.82
CA ARG A 354 11.35 -1.28 -13.58
C ARG A 354 10.26 -0.60 -14.38
N ARG A 355 9.74 0.50 -13.86
CA ARG A 355 9.13 1.50 -14.73
C ARG A 355 10.26 2.02 -15.61
N GLU A 356 10.50 1.38 -16.71
CA GLU A 356 11.19 2.07 -17.79
C GLU A 356 10.42 3.37 -17.96
N ASN A 357 11.14 4.51 -17.94
CA ASN A 357 10.53 5.73 -18.45
C ASN A 357 9.84 5.31 -19.73
N VAL A 358 8.49 5.35 -19.76
CA VAL A 358 7.65 4.88 -20.87
C VAL A 358 8.05 5.66 -22.12
N CYS A 359 9.24 5.41 -22.64
CA CYS A 359 9.85 6.32 -23.59
C CYS A 359 10.02 5.77 -24.99
N ASP A 360 10.19 4.51 -25.25
CA ASP A 360 10.57 4.14 -26.62
C ASP A 360 9.69 3.13 -27.36
N CYS A 361 9.08 2.15 -26.74
CA CYS A 361 8.09 1.31 -27.44
C CYS A 361 6.67 1.88 -27.45
N ASP A 362 6.34 2.81 -26.56
CA ASP A 362 5.01 3.38 -26.39
C ASP A 362 4.80 4.79 -26.97
N LYS A 363 5.85 5.48 -27.44
CA LYS A 363 5.68 6.73 -28.21
C LYS A 363 4.69 6.52 -29.35
N ASN A 364 4.82 5.43 -30.11
CA ASN A 364 3.90 5.05 -31.18
C ASN A 364 2.46 4.75 -30.70
N ILE A 365 2.28 4.24 -29.47
CA ILE A 365 0.95 3.99 -28.90
C ILE A 365 0.36 5.29 -28.37
N ARG A 366 1.16 6.13 -27.70
CA ARG A 366 0.73 7.45 -27.20
C ARG A 366 0.45 8.44 -28.33
N GLU A 367 1.28 8.48 -29.36
CA GLU A 367 1.04 9.31 -30.55
C GLU A 367 -0.21 8.87 -31.30
N LYS A 368 -0.44 7.56 -31.47
CA LYS A 368 -1.69 7.04 -32.06
C LYS A 368 -2.91 7.24 -31.16
N ALA A 369 -2.75 7.21 -29.82
CA ALA A 369 -3.81 7.51 -28.88
C ALA A 369 -4.16 9.01 -28.87
N ALA A 370 -3.17 9.89 -28.99
CA ALA A 370 -3.39 11.33 -29.09
C ALA A 370 -4.11 11.73 -30.39
N ASP A 371 -3.82 11.07 -31.52
CA ASP A 371 -4.48 11.31 -32.82
C ASP A 371 -5.95 10.82 -32.83
N CYS A 372 -6.32 9.82 -32.02
CA CYS A 372 -7.70 9.33 -31.94
C CYS A 372 -8.63 10.17 -31.04
N GLY A 373 -8.09 11.09 -30.23
CA GLY A 373 -8.80 11.84 -29.19
C GLY A 373 -9.51 13.13 -29.62
N ASN A 374 -9.32 13.61 -30.84
CA ASN A 374 -9.92 14.89 -31.29
C ASN A 374 -11.04 14.68 -32.29
N ILE A 375 -12.27 14.62 -31.84
CA ILE A 375 -13.44 15.15 -32.54
C ILE A 375 -14.59 15.32 -31.51
N VAL A 376 -14.70 16.51 -30.96
CA VAL A 376 -15.89 17.36 -30.83
C VAL A 376 -15.44 18.73 -30.32
N GLY A 377 -15.69 19.77 -31.11
CA GLY A 377 -15.64 21.18 -30.70
C GLY A 377 -14.41 21.96 -31.13
N ALA A 378 -14.31 22.23 -32.44
CA ALA A 378 -13.37 23.23 -32.98
C ALA A 378 -13.71 24.66 -32.50
N ARG A 379 -12.70 25.37 -31.96
CA ARG A 379 -12.47 26.78 -32.32
C ARG A 379 -11.01 27.15 -32.08
N ASN A 380 -10.46 27.72 -33.15
CA ASN A 380 -9.08 28.18 -33.37
C ASN A 380 -8.54 29.15 -32.32
N SER A 381 -7.25 29.04 -31.96
CA SER A 381 -6.33 30.09 -32.37
C SER A 381 -4.88 29.75 -31.96
N SER A 382 -4.05 30.14 -32.84
CA SER A 382 -2.63 29.99 -33.11
C SER A 382 -1.65 30.57 -32.10
N THR A 383 -0.43 30.04 -32.24
CA THR A 383 0.91 30.59 -31.96
C THR A 383 1.50 30.31 -30.58
N VAL A 384 2.30 29.24 -30.53
CA VAL A 384 3.36 29.03 -29.53
C VAL A 384 4.66 29.60 -30.08
N ARG A 385 5.28 30.52 -29.36
CA ARG A 385 6.67 30.92 -29.59
C ARG A 385 7.57 30.13 -28.67
N ASP A 386 8.58 29.49 -29.28
CA ASP A 386 9.68 28.81 -28.60
C ASP A 386 10.40 29.75 -27.62
N LEU A 387 10.47 29.35 -26.34
CA LEU A 387 11.43 29.90 -25.40
C LEU A 387 12.35 28.78 -24.98
N GLU A 388 13.62 28.92 -25.37
CA GLU A 388 14.72 28.03 -24.99
C GLU A 388 14.76 27.84 -23.46
N THR A 389 14.45 26.64 -22.99
CA THR A 389 14.65 26.23 -21.62
C THR A 389 16.09 25.73 -21.43
N ARG A 390 16.89 26.48 -20.68
CA ARG A 390 18.17 26.00 -20.18
C ARG A 390 17.88 24.82 -19.24
N SER A 391 18.29 23.64 -19.65
CA SER A 391 18.21 22.41 -18.85
C SER A 391 19.14 22.52 -17.63
N PHE A 392 18.55 22.55 -16.42
CA PHE A 392 19.27 22.27 -15.20
C PHE A 392 19.43 20.73 -15.06
N PRO A 393 20.56 20.22 -14.52
CA PRO A 393 20.70 18.81 -14.30
C PRO A 393 19.57 18.34 -13.33
N PRO A 394 18.96 17.17 -13.59
CA PRO A 394 17.92 16.65 -12.72
C PRO A 394 18.48 16.45 -11.30
N ALA A 395 17.71 16.87 -10.31
CA ALA A 395 17.97 16.49 -8.91
C ALA A 395 18.12 14.97 -8.88
N LYS A 396 19.08 14.47 -8.08
CA LYS A 396 19.26 13.03 -7.91
C LYS A 396 17.94 12.45 -7.40
N ASP A 397 17.21 11.79 -8.30
CA ASP A 397 15.95 11.13 -7.98
C ASP A 397 16.23 9.97 -7.03
N PHE A 398 16.07 10.20 -5.74
CA PHE A 398 16.12 9.15 -4.71
C PHE A 398 14.94 8.18 -4.79
N ASN A 399 13.97 8.39 -5.68
CA ASN A 399 12.71 7.64 -5.76
C ASN A 399 12.41 7.02 -7.13
N THR A 400 13.41 6.49 -7.81
CA THR A 400 13.19 5.71 -9.04
C THR A 400 12.75 4.28 -8.79
N ARG A 401 12.68 3.84 -7.52
CA ARG A 401 12.21 2.51 -7.16
C ARG A 401 10.69 2.46 -7.24
N TYR A 402 10.21 1.54 -8.04
CA TYR A 402 8.81 1.39 -8.36
C TYR A 402 8.03 0.79 -7.19
N PHE A 403 7.08 1.51 -6.65
CA PHE A 403 6.05 1.01 -5.75
C PHE A 403 4.68 1.07 -6.46
N PRO A 404 3.82 0.03 -6.34
CA PRO A 404 2.52 0.01 -7.00
C PRO A 404 1.61 1.04 -6.38
N THR A 405 1.70 2.23 -6.78
CA THR A 405 0.78 3.35 -6.64
C THR A 405 1.51 4.59 -6.98
N ALA A 406 1.48 5.01 -8.04
CA ALA A 406 1.86 6.35 -8.32
C ALA A 406 0.97 6.79 -9.43
N LYS A 407 1.08 7.97 -9.79
CA LYS A 407 0.48 8.61 -10.91
C LYS A 407 0.44 7.72 -12.15
N GLY A 408 -0.73 7.17 -12.40
CA GLY A 408 -1.00 6.27 -13.51
C GLY A 408 -0.55 4.81 -13.26
N PHE A 409 -1.17 3.92 -13.93
CA PHE A 409 -0.82 2.51 -13.98
C PHE A 409 -0.76 2.05 -15.44
N ASP A 410 -0.03 0.98 -15.66
CA ASP A 410 0.14 0.38 -16.99
C ASP A 410 0.22 -1.13 -16.81
N PHE A 411 -0.91 -1.80 -16.96
CA PHE A 411 -1.04 -3.23 -16.75
C PHE A 411 -0.72 -3.98 -18.03
N ASP A 412 0.22 -4.89 -17.92
CA ASP A 412 0.45 -5.98 -18.85
C ASP A 412 0.06 -7.31 -18.18
N PHE A 413 -0.48 -8.23 -18.92
CA PHE A 413 -0.95 -9.51 -18.38
C PHE A 413 0.10 -10.61 -18.52
N THR A 414 1.37 -10.28 -18.55
CA THR A 414 2.47 -11.21 -18.81
C THR A 414 2.74 -12.20 -17.68
N LEU A 415 2.45 -11.83 -16.42
CA LEU A 415 2.46 -12.79 -15.30
C LEU A 415 1.33 -13.81 -15.46
N PRO A 416 1.60 -15.11 -15.34
CA PRO A 416 0.62 -16.16 -15.58
C PRO A 416 -0.62 -16.03 -14.71
N GLY A 417 -1.80 -15.97 -15.32
CA GLY A 417 -3.08 -15.89 -14.64
C GLY A 417 -3.37 -14.57 -13.94
N SER A 418 -2.56 -13.52 -14.14
CA SER A 418 -2.83 -12.19 -13.57
C SER A 418 -4.07 -11.55 -14.16
N THR A 419 -4.87 -10.93 -13.30
CA THR A 419 -6.11 -10.22 -13.64
C THR A 419 -6.01 -8.72 -13.41
N HIS A 420 -5.03 -8.26 -12.63
CA HIS A 420 -4.88 -6.85 -12.20
C HIS A 420 -6.17 -6.25 -11.60
N GLY A 421 -6.93 -7.06 -10.86
CA GLY A 421 -8.18 -6.62 -10.24
C GLY A 421 -9.34 -6.41 -11.21
N PHE A 422 -9.20 -6.77 -12.50
CA PHE A 422 -10.33 -6.71 -13.43
C PHE A 422 -11.45 -7.64 -13.01
N ARG A 423 -12.67 -7.12 -13.07
CA ARG A 423 -13.91 -7.83 -12.74
C ARG A 423 -14.97 -7.53 -13.77
N ALA A 424 -15.92 -8.46 -13.91
CA ALA A 424 -17.08 -8.32 -14.78
C ALA A 424 -18.29 -9.02 -14.18
N GLU A 425 -19.47 -8.45 -14.40
CA GLU A 425 -20.74 -9.11 -14.11
C GLU A 425 -21.34 -9.58 -15.44
N GLY A 426 -21.47 -10.91 -15.61
CA GLY A 426 -22.03 -11.48 -16.85
C GLY A 426 -21.02 -11.69 -17.98
N ALA A 427 -19.73 -11.75 -17.68
CA ALA A 427 -18.69 -12.15 -18.62
C ALA A 427 -17.64 -13.06 -17.95
N SER A 428 -17.01 -13.93 -18.74
CA SER A 428 -15.85 -14.70 -18.29
C SER A 428 -14.54 -13.92 -18.52
N LEU A 429 -13.63 -13.98 -17.57
CA LEU A 429 -12.29 -13.39 -17.63
C LEU A 429 -11.27 -14.50 -17.44
N GLU A 430 -10.31 -14.60 -18.36
CA GLU A 430 -9.22 -15.59 -18.26
C GLU A 430 -7.93 -15.04 -18.87
N ASN A 431 -6.82 -15.13 -18.12
CA ASN A 431 -5.51 -14.81 -18.67
C ASN A 431 -4.94 -16.00 -19.42
N ILE A 432 -4.85 -15.90 -20.73
CA ILE A 432 -4.29 -16.93 -21.61
C ILE A 432 -3.15 -16.31 -22.42
N GLY A 433 -1.95 -16.87 -22.27
CA GLY A 433 -0.77 -16.47 -23.04
C GLY A 433 -0.37 -15.00 -22.86
N GLY A 434 -0.52 -14.47 -21.64
CA GLY A 434 -0.15 -13.08 -21.32
C GLY A 434 -1.14 -12.04 -21.82
N LYS A 435 -2.42 -12.42 -21.99
CA LYS A 435 -3.51 -11.54 -22.39
C LYS A 435 -4.76 -11.87 -21.59
N LEU A 436 -5.50 -10.87 -21.18
CA LEU A 436 -6.79 -11.09 -20.50
C LEU A 436 -7.89 -11.24 -21.54
N TRP A 437 -8.39 -12.45 -21.71
CA TRP A 437 -9.49 -12.80 -22.59
C TRP A 437 -10.83 -12.59 -21.90
N ILE A 438 -11.79 -12.05 -22.65
CA ILE A 438 -13.11 -11.69 -22.18
C ILE A 438 -14.13 -12.22 -23.16
N LYS A 439 -15.15 -12.88 -22.63
CA LYS A 439 -16.30 -13.32 -23.43
C LYS A 439 -17.58 -12.86 -22.74
N ALA A 440 -18.32 -11.98 -23.41
CA ALA A 440 -19.55 -11.37 -22.94
C ALA A 440 -20.68 -11.63 -23.95
N GLU A 441 -21.81 -12.20 -23.52
CA GLU A 441 -22.96 -12.46 -24.39
C GLU A 441 -23.75 -11.17 -24.69
N THR A 442 -23.76 -10.25 -23.76
CA THR A 442 -24.36 -8.93 -23.87
C THR A 442 -23.36 -7.85 -23.53
N GLN A 443 -23.68 -6.59 -23.82
CA GLN A 443 -22.80 -5.49 -23.43
C GLN A 443 -22.55 -5.50 -21.91
N THR A 444 -21.31 -5.71 -21.52
CA THR A 444 -20.87 -5.88 -20.13
C THR A 444 -19.76 -4.92 -19.78
N GLN A 445 -19.78 -4.42 -18.54
CA GLN A 445 -18.68 -3.67 -17.97
C GLN A 445 -17.58 -4.62 -17.48
N VAL A 446 -16.38 -4.42 -17.98
CA VAL A 446 -15.14 -5.08 -17.50
C VAL A 446 -14.24 -3.99 -16.94
N TYR A 447 -14.04 -3.95 -15.64
CA TYR A 447 -13.49 -2.78 -14.96
C TYR A 447 -12.59 -3.11 -13.77
N ILE A 448 -11.78 -2.14 -13.42
CA ILE A 448 -11.11 -2.05 -12.13
C ILE A 448 -11.70 -0.89 -11.34
N LYS A 449 -11.64 -0.97 -10.02
CA LYS A 449 -12.01 0.14 -9.13
C LYS A 449 -10.79 1.03 -8.90
N THR A 450 -11.01 2.32 -8.98
CA THR A 450 -9.99 3.38 -8.79
C THR A 450 -10.24 4.19 -7.54
N TYR A 451 -11.34 3.92 -6.85
CA TYR A 451 -11.70 4.43 -5.55
C TYR A 451 -12.67 3.45 -4.87
N TYR A 452 -12.52 3.31 -3.56
CA TYR A 452 -13.43 2.55 -2.71
C TYR A 452 -13.96 3.46 -1.61
N GLY A 453 -15.26 3.39 -1.34
CA GLY A 453 -15.87 3.91 -0.14
C GLY A 453 -16.36 2.78 0.76
N LYS A 454 -16.81 3.09 1.97
CA LYS A 454 -17.32 2.11 2.94
C LYS A 454 -18.36 1.16 2.32
N SER A 455 -19.28 1.68 1.52
CA SER A 455 -20.34 0.89 0.89
C SER A 455 -19.84 -0.17 -0.11
N ASP A 456 -18.59 -0.07 -0.55
CA ASP A 456 -17.97 -1.04 -1.45
C ASP A 456 -17.37 -2.23 -0.70
N LEU A 457 -17.01 -2.04 0.58
CA LEU A 457 -16.33 -3.01 1.40
C LEU A 457 -17.33 -3.97 2.07
N HIS A 458 -16.99 -5.25 2.10
CA HIS A 458 -17.75 -6.26 2.82
C HIS A 458 -17.22 -6.45 4.24
N ASP A 459 -15.92 -6.36 4.43
CA ASP A 459 -15.26 -6.31 5.72
C ASP A 459 -14.37 -5.06 5.78
N ASN A 460 -14.44 -4.31 6.88
CA ASN A 460 -13.71 -3.06 7.09
C ASN A 460 -13.14 -2.95 8.50
N ARG A 461 -12.75 -4.08 9.12
CA ARG A 461 -12.24 -4.13 10.50
C ARG A 461 -11.10 -3.18 10.78
N TYR A 462 -10.26 -2.90 9.78
CA TYR A 462 -9.14 -1.96 9.88
C TYR A 462 -9.43 -0.59 9.26
N ASP A 463 -10.73 -0.28 9.00
CA ASP A 463 -11.19 1.03 8.55
C ASP A 463 -10.30 1.63 7.44
N PRO A 464 -10.17 0.98 6.28
CA PRO A 464 -9.28 1.45 5.22
C PRO A 464 -9.83 2.71 4.58
N CYS A 465 -8.93 3.61 4.20
CA CYS A 465 -9.25 4.88 3.58
C CYS A 465 -8.59 5.04 2.22
N PHE A 466 -9.24 5.73 1.30
CA PHE A 466 -8.82 5.81 -0.09
C PHE A 466 -8.87 7.22 -0.64
N SER A 467 -7.90 7.53 -1.49
CA SER A 467 -7.98 8.64 -2.44
C SER A 467 -8.05 8.10 -3.87
N PRO A 468 -8.66 8.80 -4.82
CA PRO A 468 -8.77 8.31 -6.19
C PRO A 468 -7.39 8.15 -6.82
N VAL A 469 -7.17 7.04 -7.53
CA VAL A 469 -5.94 6.78 -8.30
C VAL A 469 -6.03 7.26 -9.75
N VAL A 470 -7.21 7.70 -10.16
CA VAL A 470 -7.51 8.30 -11.47
C VAL A 470 -8.34 9.55 -11.25
N VAL A 471 -7.94 10.64 -11.88
CA VAL A 471 -8.59 11.95 -11.72
C VAL A 471 -8.85 12.61 -13.07
N PRO A 472 -9.73 13.61 -13.14
CA PRO A 472 -9.89 14.44 -14.34
C PRO A 472 -8.54 14.99 -14.85
N GLY A 473 -8.42 15.10 -16.16
CA GLY A 473 -7.17 15.45 -16.86
C GLY A 473 -6.38 14.22 -17.33
N ASN A 474 -6.50 13.08 -16.63
CA ASN A 474 -5.85 11.84 -17.07
C ASN A 474 -6.49 11.28 -18.35
N THR A 475 -5.76 10.41 -19.03
CA THR A 475 -6.19 9.70 -20.23
C THR A 475 -6.10 8.19 -20.01
N LEU A 476 -7.21 7.48 -20.18
CA LEU A 476 -7.25 6.04 -20.25
C LEU A 476 -6.76 5.57 -21.61
N TYR A 477 -6.07 4.43 -21.66
CA TYR A 477 -5.76 3.75 -22.91
C TYR A 477 -5.88 2.23 -22.75
N ALA A 478 -6.19 1.55 -23.86
CA ALA A 478 -6.13 0.11 -23.92
C ALA A 478 -5.65 -0.36 -25.29
N LYS A 479 -4.83 -1.42 -25.28
CA LYS A 479 -4.51 -2.21 -26.46
C LYS A 479 -5.33 -3.48 -26.41
N VAL A 480 -6.25 -3.64 -27.36
CA VAL A 480 -7.23 -4.73 -27.42
C VAL A 480 -7.20 -5.42 -28.77
N LYS A 481 -7.73 -6.64 -28.82
CA LYS A 481 -8.08 -7.34 -30.05
C LYS A 481 -9.52 -7.86 -29.92
N ALA A 482 -10.42 -7.35 -30.74
CA ALA A 482 -11.80 -7.82 -30.81
C ALA A 482 -11.93 -8.96 -31.82
N LYS A 483 -12.69 -10.00 -31.47
CA LYS A 483 -13.12 -11.07 -32.39
C LYS A 483 -14.61 -10.93 -32.63
N GLY A 484 -14.99 -10.04 -33.56
CA GLY A 484 -16.40 -9.77 -33.88
C GLY A 484 -17.18 -9.02 -32.78
N GLY A 485 -16.46 -8.50 -31.77
CA GLY A 485 -17.05 -7.78 -30.64
C GLY A 485 -16.89 -6.25 -30.79
N LYS A 486 -17.69 -5.52 -30.00
CA LYS A 486 -17.57 -4.06 -29.85
C LYS A 486 -16.89 -3.74 -28.54
N VAL A 487 -15.87 -2.90 -28.57
CA VAL A 487 -15.10 -2.49 -27.41
C VAL A 487 -15.06 -0.98 -27.30
N ARG A 488 -15.34 -0.43 -26.10
CA ARG A 488 -15.19 0.98 -25.76
C ARG A 488 -14.49 1.11 -24.43
N LEU A 489 -13.67 2.12 -24.25
CA LEU A 489 -13.22 2.55 -22.90
C LEU A 489 -14.36 3.26 -22.18
N PHE A 490 -14.38 3.17 -20.85
CA PHE A 490 -15.26 3.98 -20.03
C PHE A 490 -14.62 4.38 -18.70
N TYR A 491 -15.17 5.42 -18.10
CA TYR A 491 -14.99 5.78 -16.70
C TYR A 491 -16.35 6.14 -16.08
N ARG A 492 -16.44 6.04 -14.74
CA ARG A 492 -17.66 6.36 -13.99
C ARG A 492 -17.37 7.43 -12.96
N ASP A 493 -18.23 8.43 -12.86
CA ASP A 493 -18.29 9.38 -11.76
C ASP A 493 -19.05 8.78 -10.59
N ARG A 494 -18.46 8.74 -9.40
CA ARG A 494 -19.09 8.19 -8.20
C ARG A 494 -20.22 9.07 -7.67
N HIS A 495 -20.08 10.41 -7.76
CA HIS A 495 -21.08 11.35 -7.24
C HIS A 495 -22.43 11.22 -7.98
N THR A 496 -22.38 11.07 -9.29
CA THR A 496 -23.59 11.01 -10.13
C THR A 496 -23.95 9.59 -10.57
N GLY A 497 -23.00 8.67 -10.54
CA GLY A 497 -23.13 7.32 -11.12
C GLY A 497 -23.04 7.31 -12.65
N GLU A 498 -22.82 8.44 -13.30
CA GLU A 498 -22.80 8.59 -14.75
C GLU A 498 -21.57 7.92 -15.37
N ILE A 499 -21.75 7.31 -16.54
CA ILE A 499 -20.70 6.58 -17.27
C ILE A 499 -20.41 7.32 -18.58
N PHE A 500 -19.13 7.61 -18.79
CA PHE A 500 -18.62 8.28 -19.97
C PHE A 500 -17.80 7.30 -20.82
N CYS A 501 -18.01 7.28 -22.14
CA CYS A 501 -17.45 6.25 -23.01
C CYS A 501 -16.72 6.83 -24.22
N SER A 502 -15.69 6.11 -24.70
CA SER A 502 -15.07 6.32 -25.99
C SER A 502 -15.95 5.87 -27.15
N ARG A 503 -15.52 6.16 -28.38
CA ARG A 503 -16.04 5.48 -29.58
C ARG A 503 -15.68 3.98 -29.55
N VAL A 504 -16.38 3.18 -30.34
CA VAL A 504 -16.02 1.78 -30.57
C VAL A 504 -14.70 1.71 -31.33
N GLY A 505 -13.82 0.79 -30.91
CA GLY A 505 -12.54 0.55 -31.58
C GLY A 505 -12.11 -0.91 -31.48
N GLU A 506 -11.12 -1.31 -32.30
CA GLU A 506 -10.72 -2.71 -32.48
C GLU A 506 -9.27 -3.00 -32.07
N SER A 507 -8.44 -1.99 -31.84
CA SER A 507 -7.01 -2.19 -31.59
C SER A 507 -6.44 -1.33 -30.46
N VAL A 508 -6.34 -0.02 -30.65
CA VAL A 508 -5.87 0.93 -29.65
C VAL A 508 -7.00 1.91 -29.38
N LEU A 509 -7.36 2.04 -28.13
CA LEU A 509 -8.41 2.92 -27.64
C LEU A 509 -7.80 3.96 -26.70
N SER A 510 -8.31 5.19 -26.74
CA SER A 510 -8.00 6.21 -25.73
C SER A 510 -9.27 6.98 -25.34
N LEU A 511 -9.30 7.45 -24.10
CA LEU A 511 -10.42 8.24 -23.55
C LEU A 511 -9.87 9.21 -22.51
N LYS A 512 -9.95 10.51 -22.81
CA LYS A 512 -9.62 11.55 -21.83
C LYS A 512 -10.74 11.72 -20.83
N ILE A 513 -10.38 11.91 -19.57
CA ILE A 513 -11.31 12.19 -18.47
C ILE A 513 -11.48 13.71 -18.39
N ASP A 514 -12.45 14.25 -19.08
CA ASP A 514 -12.68 15.69 -19.24
C ASP A 514 -14.16 16.12 -19.22
N ALA A 515 -15.09 15.21 -18.85
CA ALA A 515 -16.52 15.55 -18.74
C ALA A 515 -16.82 16.54 -17.60
N GLY A 516 -15.93 16.62 -16.58
CA GLY A 516 -16.01 17.60 -15.49
C GLY A 516 -14.77 17.54 -14.62
N ARG A 517 -14.36 18.66 -14.01
CA ARG A 517 -13.20 18.75 -13.14
C ARG A 517 -13.48 18.32 -11.69
N GLU A 518 -14.73 18.20 -11.31
CA GLU A 518 -15.17 17.90 -9.93
C GLU A 518 -15.65 16.44 -9.77
N MET A 519 -15.23 15.54 -10.66
CA MET A 519 -15.63 14.15 -10.62
C MET A 519 -14.74 13.33 -9.68
N LEU A 520 -15.37 12.43 -8.93
CA LEU A 520 -14.69 11.35 -8.21
C LEU A 520 -14.77 10.07 -9.06
N VAL A 521 -13.70 9.77 -9.79
CA VAL A 521 -13.64 8.60 -10.67
C VAL A 521 -13.43 7.33 -9.85
N ASP A 522 -14.43 6.45 -9.78
CA ASP A 522 -14.37 5.23 -8.97
C ASP A 522 -14.21 3.93 -9.78
N ARG A 523 -14.47 3.96 -11.09
CA ARG A 523 -14.30 2.82 -11.98
C ARG A 523 -13.78 3.27 -13.33
N VAL A 524 -12.85 2.48 -13.86
CA VAL A 524 -12.37 2.61 -15.24
C VAL A 524 -12.27 1.24 -15.89
N GLY A 525 -12.49 1.15 -17.20
CA GLY A 525 -12.45 -0.16 -17.86
C GLY A 525 -12.98 -0.12 -19.28
N LEU A 526 -13.56 -1.24 -19.69
CA LEU A 526 -14.10 -1.46 -21.02
C LEU A 526 -15.56 -1.90 -20.99
N LEU A 527 -16.36 -1.37 -21.90
CA LEU A 527 -17.66 -1.94 -22.29
C LEU A 527 -17.40 -2.89 -23.45
N ILE A 528 -17.74 -4.16 -23.26
CA ILE A 528 -17.49 -5.23 -24.23
C ILE A 528 -18.78 -5.94 -24.57
N GLU A 529 -19.01 -6.16 -25.87
CA GLU A 529 -20.06 -7.02 -26.42
C GLU A 529 -19.37 -8.03 -27.36
N GLY A 530 -19.50 -9.33 -27.12
CA GLY A 530 -18.81 -10.37 -27.87
C GLY A 530 -17.49 -10.82 -27.23
N GLU A 531 -16.51 -11.22 -28.04
CA GLU A 531 -15.21 -11.74 -27.60
C GLU A 531 -14.10 -10.74 -27.89
N ALA A 532 -13.29 -10.46 -26.89
CA ALA A 532 -12.12 -9.58 -27.01
C ALA A 532 -10.99 -10.02 -26.06
N CYS A 533 -9.76 -9.60 -26.33
CA CYS A 533 -8.70 -9.66 -25.33
C CYS A 533 -8.05 -8.31 -25.11
N ILE A 534 -7.62 -8.08 -23.86
CA ILE A 534 -6.80 -6.95 -23.46
C ILE A 534 -5.35 -7.39 -23.46
N GLU A 535 -4.49 -6.71 -24.21
CA GLU A 535 -3.04 -6.89 -24.18
C GLU A 535 -2.38 -5.91 -23.20
N ARG A 536 -2.94 -4.70 -23.06
CA ARG A 536 -2.46 -3.66 -22.18
C ARG A 536 -3.59 -2.71 -21.79
N PHE A 537 -3.57 -2.22 -20.55
CA PHE A 537 -4.54 -1.24 -20.06
C PHE A 537 -3.85 -0.28 -19.11
N GLY A 538 -4.06 1.02 -19.28
CA GLY A 538 -3.39 1.98 -18.42
C GLY A 538 -3.98 3.38 -18.42
N VAL A 539 -3.32 4.24 -17.62
CA VAL A 539 -3.65 5.64 -17.41
C VAL A 539 -2.38 6.47 -17.49
N PHE A 540 -2.44 7.59 -18.18
CA PHE A 540 -1.35 8.56 -18.30
C PHE A 540 -1.87 10.01 -18.35
N GLY A 541 -0.96 10.97 -18.35
CA GLY A 541 -1.28 12.40 -18.48
C GLY A 541 -1.35 13.13 -17.15
N GLY A 542 -1.40 14.46 -17.24
CA GLY A 542 -1.46 15.36 -16.11
C GLY A 542 -2.84 15.36 -15.43
N ALA A 543 -2.86 15.79 -14.17
CA ALA A 543 -4.07 15.98 -13.40
C ALA A 543 -4.63 17.41 -13.64
N ASP A 544 -5.93 17.53 -13.85
CA ASP A 544 -6.66 18.80 -13.95
C ASP A 544 -8.03 18.64 -13.31
N TYR A 545 -8.11 18.87 -11.99
CA TYR A 545 -9.31 18.58 -11.21
C TYR A 545 -9.56 19.65 -10.13
N ARG A 546 -10.79 19.66 -9.64
CA ARG A 546 -11.21 20.47 -8.49
C ARG A 546 -11.93 19.57 -7.48
N ILE A 547 -11.57 19.68 -6.20
CA ILE A 547 -12.33 19.12 -5.10
C ILE A 547 -13.14 20.29 -4.52
N ASP A 548 -14.45 20.23 -4.64
CA ASP A 548 -15.39 21.15 -4.02
C ASP A 548 -16.04 20.42 -2.84
N PHE A 549 -15.70 20.84 -1.63
CA PHE A 549 -16.16 20.16 -0.43
C PHE A 549 -17.67 20.22 -0.20
N SER A 550 -18.39 21.05 -0.94
CA SER A 550 -19.85 21.04 -0.94
C SER A 550 -20.47 19.82 -1.62
N ARG A 551 -19.69 19.09 -2.42
CA ARG A 551 -20.09 17.86 -3.13
C ARG A 551 -19.61 16.60 -2.45
N GLU A 552 -18.66 16.72 -1.51
CA GLU A 552 -18.10 15.59 -0.79
C GLU A 552 -19.00 15.16 0.37
N TYR A 553 -18.82 13.94 0.86
CA TYR A 553 -19.60 13.33 1.92
C TYR A 553 -18.70 12.62 2.94
N ILE A 554 -19.27 12.26 4.09
CA ILE A 554 -18.54 11.52 5.13
C ILE A 554 -18.73 10.03 4.91
N GLU A 555 -17.62 9.30 4.81
CA GLU A 555 -17.55 7.84 4.94
C GLU A 555 -17.50 7.49 6.43
N ASP A 556 -18.57 6.95 6.96
CA ASP A 556 -18.73 6.65 8.40
C ASP A 556 -18.39 5.19 8.67
N TYR A 557 -17.10 4.89 8.89
CA TYR A 557 -16.60 3.54 9.13
C TYR A 557 -16.97 3.02 10.52
N SER A 558 -16.74 3.84 11.56
CA SER A 558 -17.03 3.53 12.95
C SER A 558 -17.32 4.79 13.76
N LEU A 559 -17.62 4.65 15.06
CA LEU A 559 -17.76 5.81 15.95
C LEU A 559 -16.47 6.63 16.07
N GLU A 560 -15.32 5.96 15.96
CA GLU A 560 -14.00 6.57 16.13
C GLU A 560 -13.35 6.97 14.80
N HIS A 561 -13.82 6.40 13.67
CA HIS A 561 -13.23 6.62 12.36
C HIS A 561 -14.26 7.06 11.33
N LYS A 562 -14.12 8.31 10.90
CA LYS A 562 -14.92 8.94 9.86
C LYS A 562 -14.00 9.67 8.91
N GLU A 563 -14.21 9.52 7.61
CA GLU A 563 -13.39 10.15 6.58
C GLU A 563 -14.20 10.99 5.61
N VAL A 564 -13.59 12.02 5.10
CA VAL A 564 -14.12 12.78 3.96
C VAL A 564 -13.84 12.00 2.68
N SER A 565 -14.85 11.81 1.84
CA SER A 565 -14.71 11.08 0.57
C SER A 565 -13.52 11.59 -0.26
N GLY A 566 -12.74 10.64 -0.81
CA GLY A 566 -11.53 10.94 -1.57
C GLY A 566 -10.33 11.46 -0.76
N CYS A 567 -10.45 11.56 0.56
CA CYS A 567 -9.39 12.03 1.45
C CYS A 567 -8.96 10.94 2.44
N THR A 568 -7.77 11.11 2.99
CA THR A 568 -7.26 10.35 4.14
C THR A 568 -6.70 11.32 5.17
N TYR A 569 -6.57 10.92 6.41
CA TYR A 569 -6.00 11.82 7.42
C TYR A 569 -4.96 11.11 8.29
N PHE A 570 -4.04 11.88 8.82
CA PHE A 570 -3.04 11.40 9.76
C PHE A 570 -3.53 11.59 11.20
N LYS A 571 -3.94 12.79 11.56
CA LYS A 571 -4.46 13.19 12.87
C LYS A 571 -5.49 14.32 12.71
N GLY A 572 -6.14 14.68 13.81
CA GLY A 572 -7.11 15.76 13.86
C GLY A 572 -8.54 15.28 13.67
N LEU A 573 -9.48 16.18 13.79
CA LEU A 573 -10.90 15.98 13.53
C LEU A 573 -11.28 16.72 12.25
N TRP A 574 -11.65 15.98 11.23
CA TRP A 574 -12.03 16.49 9.92
C TRP A 574 -13.50 16.23 9.66
N THR A 575 -14.27 17.29 9.40
CA THR A 575 -15.73 17.23 9.22
C THR A 575 -16.16 18.04 8.00
N LEU A 576 -17.34 17.72 7.47
CA LEU A 576 -18.01 18.54 6.46
C LEU A 576 -19.18 19.27 7.13
N GLU A 577 -19.16 20.60 7.08
CA GLU A 577 -20.15 21.48 7.69
C GLU A 577 -20.48 22.59 6.70
N GLU A 578 -21.75 22.80 6.42
CA GLU A 578 -22.24 23.87 5.52
C GLU A 578 -21.53 23.89 4.14
N GLY A 579 -21.24 22.71 3.60
CA GLY A 579 -20.58 22.56 2.29
C GLY A 579 -19.09 22.89 2.29
N SER A 580 -18.43 22.87 3.44
CA SER A 580 -17.01 23.13 3.58
C SER A 580 -16.33 22.08 4.45
N LEU A 581 -15.06 21.86 4.25
CA LEU A 581 -14.20 21.03 5.09
C LEU A 581 -13.76 21.85 6.32
N PHE A 582 -13.95 21.27 7.50
CA PHE A 582 -13.41 21.82 8.74
C PHE A 582 -12.33 20.90 9.30
N GLY A 583 -11.17 21.48 9.61
CA GLY A 583 -10.08 20.81 10.33
C GLY A 583 -9.91 21.38 11.73
N ARG A 584 -9.80 20.47 12.72
CA ARG A 584 -9.60 20.80 14.14
C ARG A 584 -8.53 19.89 14.73
N CYS A 585 -7.73 20.39 15.64
CA CYS A 585 -6.74 19.58 16.33
C CYS A 585 -6.54 20.02 17.77
N PHE A 586 -5.89 19.18 18.55
CA PHE A 586 -5.34 19.53 19.86
C PHE A 586 -3.90 20.03 19.69
N ASP A 587 -3.06 19.22 19.05
CA ASP A 587 -1.65 19.51 18.73
C ASP A 587 -1.43 19.69 17.23
N GLU A 588 -1.77 18.69 16.45
CA GLU A 588 -1.69 18.70 14.99
C GLU A 588 -2.82 17.89 14.36
N GLY A 589 -3.23 18.28 13.16
CA GLY A 589 -4.13 17.54 12.28
C GLY A 589 -3.69 17.74 10.84
N GLU A 590 -3.61 16.65 10.07
CA GLU A 590 -3.27 16.67 8.64
C GLU A 590 -4.23 15.78 7.87
N LEU A 591 -4.75 16.29 6.77
CA LEU A 591 -5.59 15.57 5.80
C LEU A 591 -4.91 15.60 4.44
N TYR A 592 -4.97 14.48 3.73
CA TYR A 592 -4.34 14.31 2.44
C TYR A 592 -5.33 13.82 1.40
N THR A 593 -5.09 14.16 0.14
CA THR A 593 -5.94 13.72 -0.97
C THR A 593 -5.15 13.69 -2.26
N SER A 594 -5.73 13.05 -3.29
CA SER A 594 -5.14 12.96 -4.62
C SER A 594 -4.00 11.96 -4.77
N LEU A 595 -3.54 11.87 -5.99
CA LEU A 595 -2.34 11.13 -6.39
C LEU A 595 -1.10 12.04 -6.32
N PRO A 596 0.11 11.48 -6.36
CA PRO A 596 1.33 12.27 -6.39
C PRO A 596 1.40 13.19 -7.61
N LEU A 597 1.68 14.48 -7.37
CA LEU A 597 1.83 15.53 -8.38
C LEU A 597 3.29 15.99 -8.42
N ARG A 598 3.80 16.30 -9.61
CA ARG A 598 5.18 16.79 -9.80
C ARG A 598 5.23 18.30 -9.89
N ASP A 599 4.90 18.84 -11.05
CA ASP A 599 4.88 20.27 -11.34
C ASP A 599 3.44 20.72 -11.55
N PHE A 600 2.95 21.63 -10.73
CA PHE A 600 1.53 21.96 -10.70
C PHE A 600 1.27 23.37 -10.17
N THR A 601 0.07 23.83 -10.42
CA THR A 601 -0.54 24.95 -9.71
C THR A 601 -1.67 24.42 -8.83
N LEU A 602 -1.67 24.78 -7.55
CA LEU A 602 -2.73 24.51 -6.57
C LEU A 602 -3.34 25.82 -6.13
N LYS A 603 -4.66 25.94 -6.22
CA LYS A 603 -5.41 27.02 -5.60
C LYS A 603 -6.31 26.47 -4.52
N ALA A 604 -6.49 27.21 -3.44
CA ALA A 604 -7.35 26.83 -2.34
C ALA A 604 -7.96 28.09 -1.70
N GLU A 605 -9.19 27.99 -1.24
CA GLU A 605 -9.78 29.00 -0.35
C GLU A 605 -9.85 28.42 1.05
N LEU A 606 -9.20 29.10 2.00
CA LEU A 606 -9.20 28.71 3.41
C LEU A 606 -9.54 29.89 4.31
N THR A 607 -10.08 29.59 5.49
CA THR A 607 -10.39 30.58 6.55
C THR A 607 -9.87 30.03 7.88
N LEU A 608 -9.01 30.77 8.57
CA LEU A 608 -8.68 30.48 9.95
C LEU A 608 -9.88 30.93 10.82
N CYS A 609 -10.62 29.96 11.35
CA CYS A 609 -11.82 30.25 12.14
C CYS A 609 -11.49 30.53 13.61
N LEU A 610 -10.48 29.84 14.13
CA LEU A 610 -9.97 29.98 15.50
C LEU A 610 -8.48 29.62 15.51
N GLY A 611 -7.71 30.30 16.37
CA GLY A 611 -6.26 30.15 16.43
C GLY A 611 -5.56 30.75 15.21
N ASP A 612 -4.28 30.59 15.11
CA ASP A 612 -3.43 31.25 14.11
C ASP A 612 -2.35 30.31 13.55
N ALA A 613 -2.68 29.04 13.30
CA ALA A 613 -1.74 28.09 12.74
C ALA A 613 -2.45 27.05 11.85
N ALA A 614 -2.63 27.36 10.57
CA ALA A 614 -3.16 26.42 9.58
C ALA A 614 -2.55 26.68 8.21
N GLY A 615 -2.61 25.66 7.33
CA GLY A 615 -2.02 25.77 6.00
C GLY A 615 -2.47 24.70 5.02
N ILE A 616 -2.02 24.88 3.79
CA ILE A 616 -2.23 23.95 2.68
C ILE A 616 -0.93 23.19 2.42
N LEU A 617 -1.03 21.88 2.39
CA LEU A 617 0.08 20.97 2.16
C LEU A 617 0.21 20.60 0.69
N PHE A 618 1.43 20.32 0.28
CA PHE A 618 1.73 19.83 -1.07
C PHE A 618 3.02 19.01 -1.08
N ARG A 619 3.19 18.21 -2.16
CA ARG A 619 4.25 17.19 -2.24
C ARG A 619 4.36 16.35 -0.98
N VAL A 620 3.20 15.94 -0.45
CA VAL A 620 3.10 15.08 0.72
C VAL A 620 3.52 13.67 0.32
N GLN A 621 4.57 13.16 0.94
CA GLN A 621 5.08 11.79 0.77
C GLN A 621 4.76 10.91 1.99
N GLY A 622 3.90 11.36 2.85
CA GLY A 622 3.47 10.74 4.10
C GLY A 622 3.48 11.72 5.27
N ALA A 623 3.21 11.21 6.46
CA ALA A 623 3.06 12.02 7.68
C ALA A 623 4.33 12.73 8.14
N SER A 624 5.51 12.33 7.67
CA SER A 624 6.80 12.92 8.06
C SER A 624 7.50 13.71 6.96
N ARG A 625 6.94 13.76 5.74
CA ARG A 625 7.59 14.41 4.59
C ARG A 625 6.59 15.18 3.75
N SER A 626 6.64 16.51 3.80
CA SER A 626 5.76 17.40 3.02
C SER A 626 6.34 18.81 2.93
N TYR A 627 5.75 19.62 2.06
CA TYR A 627 5.78 21.08 2.17
C TYR A 627 4.41 21.59 2.59
N GLY A 628 4.36 22.80 3.12
CA GLY A 628 3.13 23.53 3.39
C GLY A 628 3.30 25.03 3.33
N ILE A 629 2.29 25.74 2.86
CA ILE A 629 2.13 27.18 3.08
C ILE A 629 1.24 27.35 4.28
N PHE A 630 1.81 27.88 5.35
CA PHE A 630 1.13 28.12 6.62
C PHE A 630 0.90 29.62 6.85
N PHE A 631 -0.23 29.93 7.45
CA PHE A 631 -0.54 31.25 7.99
C PHE A 631 -0.40 31.15 9.51
N ALA A 632 0.52 31.93 10.06
CA ALA A 632 0.81 31.97 11.50
C ALA A 632 1.47 33.28 11.87
N ASP A 633 1.10 33.88 13.02
CA ASP A 633 1.68 35.12 13.60
C ASP A 633 1.72 36.33 12.63
N GLY A 634 0.71 36.47 11.76
CA GLY A 634 0.66 37.55 10.76
C GLY A 634 1.61 37.33 9.56
N GLU A 635 2.13 36.13 9.36
CA GLU A 635 3.01 35.78 8.27
C GLU A 635 2.44 34.66 7.41
N MET A 636 2.83 34.64 6.13
CA MET A 636 2.75 33.48 5.25
C MET A 636 4.12 32.81 5.24
N ARG A 637 4.17 31.54 5.65
CA ARG A 637 5.40 30.75 5.82
C ARG A 637 5.44 29.54 4.89
N LEU A 638 6.53 29.34 4.19
CA LEU A 638 6.84 28.07 3.53
C LEU A 638 7.56 27.18 4.54
N VAL A 639 6.96 26.04 4.86
CA VAL A 639 7.48 25.08 5.82
C VAL A 639 7.78 23.75 5.11
N LYS A 640 8.95 23.15 5.40
CA LYS A 640 9.32 21.80 5.00
C LYS A 640 9.26 20.88 6.21
N LYS A 641 8.44 19.85 6.14
CA LYS A 641 8.37 18.76 7.12
C LYS A 641 9.30 17.64 6.67
N ARG A 642 10.20 17.19 7.54
CA ARG A 642 11.15 16.13 7.24
C ARG A 642 11.52 15.32 8.47
N VAL A 643 12.06 14.12 8.25
CA VAL A 643 12.68 13.32 9.30
C VAL A 643 13.83 14.13 9.92
N ALA A 644 13.87 14.20 11.25
CA ALA A 644 14.88 14.96 11.97
C ALA A 644 16.27 14.36 11.75
N LYS A 645 17.27 15.21 11.54
CA LYS A 645 18.67 14.77 11.61
C LYS A 645 19.01 14.52 13.08
N ARG A 646 19.55 13.34 13.37
CA ARG A 646 19.89 12.93 14.73
C ARG A 646 21.36 13.15 15.00
N ASP A 647 21.67 13.74 16.16
CA ASP A 647 23.02 13.68 16.72
C ASP A 647 23.21 12.32 17.44
N ARG A 648 24.27 11.61 17.08
CA ARG A 648 24.63 10.35 17.75
C ARG A 648 24.99 10.65 19.20
N GLY A 649 24.09 10.41 20.13
CA GLY A 649 24.29 10.63 21.56
C GLY A 649 23.11 11.24 22.30
N GLU A 650 22.11 11.76 21.62
CA GLU A 650 20.88 12.21 22.25
C GLU A 650 19.99 11.02 22.63
N ALA A 651 19.64 10.92 23.89
CA ALA A 651 18.79 9.84 24.40
C ALA A 651 17.34 9.93 23.88
N LEU A 652 16.87 11.14 23.61
CA LEU A 652 15.56 11.45 23.09
C LEU A 652 15.68 12.60 22.08
N SER A 653 15.31 12.37 20.83
CA SER A 653 15.31 13.40 19.79
C SER A 653 14.01 13.33 18.97
N PRO A 654 13.47 14.48 18.53
CA PRO A 654 12.28 14.48 17.69
C PRO A 654 12.48 13.60 16.46
N SER A 655 11.45 12.85 16.08
CA SER A 655 11.51 12.03 14.86
C SER A 655 11.26 12.85 13.60
N VAL A 656 10.55 13.95 13.73
CA VAL A 656 10.14 14.82 12.62
C VAL A 656 10.35 16.28 13.01
N THR A 657 10.82 17.09 12.06
CA THR A 657 10.98 18.54 12.21
C THR A 657 10.19 19.29 11.16
N ARG A 658 9.68 20.45 11.53
CA ARG A 658 9.12 21.46 10.63
C ARG A 658 10.09 22.63 10.53
N GLU A 659 10.66 22.85 9.36
CA GLU A 659 11.64 23.90 9.08
C GLU A 659 10.98 25.00 8.25
N THR A 660 10.97 26.22 8.75
CA THR A 660 10.54 27.39 7.95
C THR A 660 11.64 27.74 6.98
N LEU A 661 11.40 27.54 5.68
CA LEU A 661 12.33 27.83 4.59
C LEU A 661 12.29 29.29 4.17
N ALA A 662 11.12 29.89 4.21
CA ALA A 662 10.88 31.31 3.90
C ALA A 662 9.62 31.81 4.62
N ALA A 663 9.59 33.10 4.92
CA ALA A 663 8.43 33.77 5.51
C ALA A 663 8.30 35.20 4.98
N VAL A 664 7.07 35.70 4.92
CA VAL A 664 6.74 37.08 4.54
C VAL A 664 5.54 37.56 5.34
N ALA A 665 5.57 38.80 5.80
CA ALA A 665 4.43 39.43 6.47
C ALA A 665 3.19 39.41 5.55
N CYS A 666 2.07 38.92 6.07
CA CYS A 666 0.85 38.72 5.30
C CYS A 666 -0.36 39.30 6.07
N PRO A 667 -1.13 40.23 5.48
CA PRO A 667 -2.21 40.92 6.17
C PRO A 667 -3.53 40.14 6.20
N TYR A 668 -3.48 38.82 6.45
CA TYR A 668 -4.70 38.01 6.58
C TYR A 668 -5.45 38.37 7.90
N ARG A 669 -6.73 38.02 7.95
CA ARG A 669 -7.57 38.22 9.14
C ARG A 669 -8.26 36.90 9.52
N ILE A 670 -8.23 36.56 10.81
CA ILE A 670 -8.99 35.42 11.34
C ILE A 670 -10.49 35.67 11.05
N GLY A 671 -11.18 34.62 10.63
CA GLY A 671 -12.58 34.66 10.21
C GLY A 671 -12.83 35.20 8.80
N SER A 672 -11.80 35.60 8.07
CA SER A 672 -11.93 36.05 6.67
C SER A 672 -11.36 35.05 5.69
N PRO A 673 -11.98 34.84 4.52
CA PRO A 673 -11.44 33.95 3.47
C PRO A 673 -10.08 34.44 2.97
N ILE A 674 -9.20 33.47 2.71
CA ILE A 674 -7.88 33.66 2.13
C ILE A 674 -7.83 32.81 0.85
N GLU A 675 -7.70 33.47 -0.29
CA GLU A 675 -7.38 32.84 -1.56
C GLU A 675 -5.86 32.61 -1.62
N LEU A 676 -5.45 31.35 -1.68
CA LEU A 676 -4.05 30.95 -1.81
C LEU A 676 -3.81 30.34 -3.19
N SER A 677 -2.74 30.74 -3.84
CA SER A 677 -2.20 30.10 -5.05
C SER A 677 -0.78 29.64 -4.81
N VAL A 678 -0.51 28.36 -5.05
CA VAL A 678 0.84 27.76 -4.95
C VAL A 678 1.23 27.21 -6.32
N ARG A 679 2.38 27.59 -6.81
CA ARG A 679 2.99 27.04 -8.03
C ARG A 679 4.28 26.33 -7.69
N VAL A 680 4.41 25.09 -8.16
CA VAL A 680 5.59 24.26 -7.96
C VAL A 680 6.13 23.83 -9.32
N SER A 681 7.42 24.06 -9.55
CA SER A 681 8.13 23.64 -10.78
C SER A 681 9.57 23.24 -10.44
N GLY A 682 9.87 21.94 -10.54
CA GLY A 682 11.12 21.38 -10.02
C GLY A 682 11.29 21.72 -8.52
N GLY A 683 12.42 22.33 -8.17
CA GLY A 683 12.67 22.81 -6.79
C GLY A 683 12.14 24.22 -6.50
N ARG A 684 11.53 24.93 -7.48
CA ARG A 684 11.01 26.29 -7.29
C ARG A 684 9.57 26.24 -6.79
N ILE A 685 9.33 26.96 -5.71
CA ILE A 685 8.04 27.10 -5.05
C ILE A 685 7.68 28.58 -5.01
N GLU A 686 6.50 28.91 -5.51
CA GLU A 686 5.94 30.26 -5.48
C GLU A 686 4.58 30.18 -4.80
N ALA A 687 4.31 31.09 -3.87
CA ALA A 687 3.01 31.19 -3.19
C ALA A 687 2.52 32.65 -3.20
N GLU A 688 1.22 32.84 -3.41
CA GLU A 688 0.59 34.15 -3.40
C GLU A 688 -0.73 34.11 -2.60
N ALA A 689 -0.89 35.02 -1.65
CA ALA A 689 -2.11 35.22 -0.89
C ALA A 689 -2.18 36.65 -0.37
N CYS A 690 -3.39 37.21 -0.21
CA CYS A 690 -3.61 38.55 0.37
C CYS A 690 -2.78 39.67 -0.30
N GLY A 691 -2.46 39.54 -1.60
CA GLY A 691 -1.63 40.48 -2.35
C GLY A 691 -0.13 40.40 -2.03
N VAL A 692 0.32 39.39 -1.33
CA VAL A 692 1.72 39.13 -0.96
C VAL A 692 2.22 37.91 -1.68
N ARG A 693 3.49 37.96 -2.15
CA ARG A 693 4.14 36.83 -2.84
C ARG A 693 5.38 36.37 -2.08
N LEU A 694 5.54 35.05 -2.00
CA LEU A 694 6.69 34.35 -1.45
C LEU A 694 7.28 33.45 -2.52
N GLU A 695 8.61 33.48 -2.69
CA GLU A 695 9.33 32.60 -3.60
C GLU A 695 10.49 31.91 -2.88
N TYR A 696 10.74 30.67 -3.23
CA TYR A 696 11.85 29.88 -2.70
C TYR A 696 12.33 28.84 -3.70
N ALA A 697 13.60 28.51 -3.69
CA ALA A 697 14.20 27.44 -4.49
C ALA A 697 14.90 26.44 -3.57
N ASP A 698 14.29 25.26 -3.39
CA ASP A 698 14.86 24.17 -2.61
C ASP A 698 15.70 23.24 -3.50
N ARG A 699 17.02 23.12 -3.17
CA ARG A 699 17.94 22.21 -3.90
C ARG A 699 17.77 20.75 -3.53
N ASP A 700 17.16 20.48 -2.37
CA ASP A 700 16.85 19.15 -1.83
C ASP A 700 15.34 18.94 -1.81
N SER A 701 14.68 19.28 -2.91
CA SER A 701 13.22 19.24 -2.98
C SER A 701 12.68 17.81 -3.11
N TYR A 702 11.51 17.56 -2.51
CA TYR A 702 10.71 16.39 -2.85
C TYR A 702 10.26 16.51 -4.31
N SER A 703 10.44 15.45 -5.11
CA SER A 703 10.14 15.47 -6.55
C SER A 703 8.65 15.42 -6.86
N GLU A 704 7.87 14.75 -6.00
CA GLU A 704 6.42 14.57 -6.16
C GLU A 704 5.75 14.29 -4.81
N GLY A 705 4.43 14.36 -4.75
CA GLY A 705 3.62 13.97 -3.61
C GLY A 705 2.20 14.51 -3.70
N CYS A 706 1.35 14.06 -2.77
CA CYS A 706 -0.05 14.45 -2.68
C CYS A 706 -0.21 15.90 -2.22
N ILE A 707 -1.45 16.40 -2.27
CA ILE A 707 -1.86 17.67 -1.64
C ILE A 707 -2.63 17.40 -0.36
N GLY A 708 -2.85 18.45 0.45
CA GLY A 708 -3.63 18.32 1.67
C GLY A 708 -3.79 19.63 2.43
N ALA A 709 -4.21 19.49 3.67
CA ALA A 709 -4.34 20.58 4.61
C ALA A 709 -3.73 20.22 5.97
N ALA A 710 -3.33 21.22 6.72
CA ALA A 710 -2.86 21.06 8.09
C ALA A 710 -3.46 22.12 9.02
N VAL A 711 -3.68 21.71 10.25
CA VAL A 711 -4.10 22.57 11.37
C VAL A 711 -3.24 22.25 12.58
N LEU A 712 -2.75 23.25 13.30
CA LEU A 712 -1.81 23.12 14.41
C LEU A 712 -2.30 23.87 15.64
N ASP A 713 -1.75 23.49 16.80
CA ASP A 713 -1.79 24.28 18.04
C ASP A 713 -3.21 24.73 18.46
N GLY A 714 -4.18 23.81 18.42
CA GLY A 714 -5.56 24.08 18.83
C GLY A 714 -6.36 24.97 17.85
N SER A 715 -5.81 25.20 16.66
CA SER A 715 -6.49 26.03 15.64
C SER A 715 -7.66 25.29 14.97
N VAL A 716 -8.52 26.07 14.30
CA VAL A 716 -9.63 25.59 13.48
C VAL A 716 -9.55 26.23 12.10
N VAL A 717 -9.53 25.43 11.07
CA VAL A 717 -9.51 25.86 9.67
C VAL A 717 -10.77 25.41 8.94
N LYS A 718 -11.32 26.26 8.09
CA LYS A 718 -12.36 25.96 7.11
C LYS A 718 -11.73 26.02 5.72
N ILE A 719 -12.03 25.05 4.85
CA ILE A 719 -11.54 24.99 3.47
C ILE A 719 -12.73 24.72 2.54
N ASN A 720 -12.87 25.51 1.49
CA ASN A 720 -13.99 25.38 0.57
C ASN A 720 -13.64 24.48 -0.62
N TYR A 721 -12.42 24.59 -1.15
CA TYR A 721 -12.01 23.77 -2.30
C TYR A 721 -10.49 23.62 -2.42
N PHE A 722 -10.08 22.62 -3.20
CA PHE A 722 -8.77 22.52 -3.86
C PHE A 722 -8.97 22.53 -5.35
N ASP A 723 -8.19 23.35 -6.07
CA ASP A 723 -8.20 23.42 -7.54
C ASP A 723 -6.77 23.15 -8.04
N VAL A 724 -6.58 22.06 -8.78
CA VAL A 724 -5.28 21.53 -9.19
C VAL A 724 -5.18 21.50 -10.69
N ASN A 725 -4.09 22.06 -11.18
CA ASN A 725 -3.68 21.90 -12.58
C ASN A 725 -2.21 21.53 -12.65
N GLU A 726 -1.92 20.34 -13.13
CA GLU A 726 -0.57 19.86 -13.30
C GLU A 726 0.01 20.32 -14.64
N THR A 727 1.14 21.01 -14.57
CA THR A 727 1.85 21.53 -15.73
C THR A 727 2.98 20.58 -16.11
N GLY A 728 3.02 20.11 -17.37
CA GLY A 728 4.14 19.30 -17.88
C GLY A 728 4.01 17.79 -17.79
N GLY A 729 2.82 17.24 -17.62
CA GLY A 729 2.53 15.81 -17.73
C GLY A 729 2.50 15.35 -19.19
N ASN A 730 3.65 15.25 -19.85
CA ASN A 730 3.80 14.55 -21.14
C ASN A 730 4.34 13.15 -20.93
#